data_cf25e59c7499a08f009d38a6c0c146a6
#
_entry.id   cf25e59c7499a08f009d38a6c0c146a6
#
_cell.length_a   1.000
_cell.length_b   1.000
_cell.length_c   1.000
_cell.angle_alpha   90.00
_cell.angle_beta   90.00
_cell.angle_gamma   90.00
#
_symmetry.space_group_name_H-M   'P 1'
#
loop_
_entity.id
_entity.type
_entity.pdbx_description
1 polymer ?
#
loop_
_entity_poly.entity_id
_entity_poly.type
_entity_poly.pdbx_seq_one_letter_code
_entity_poly.pdbx_strand_id
1 'polypeptide(L)'
;MITLLFPATGENRMYAKEDAPVTRVRFNEGDQVTSHEEWVMTVEQVQEKEGLLIYIGTRNDTEEPVALKEVFLSNFIKFNKPQDRLFAGQIERMSRFTLRYESLINQHQRRLNPTRGLAGGRVSLIPHQLYIAHEVGHRHAPRVLLADEVGLGKTIEAGMIIHQQLLSGRAKRVLILLPENLQHQWLVEMMRRFNLFFSLFDEERCVEAFAEAENPFETEQLVLCSIDFLRKKRRRFEQILEAEWDLLVVDEAHHLEWSAEAPSRAYEMVEALAEQIPGVLLLTATPDQLGHESHFARLRLLDPERFFDYDAFLAEEQEYGAIAVAAQALLDGAELDTSARTLLAEQLEGVDLGDAASRKQAVEKLLDRHGTGRVLFRNSRANIQGFPERHLNVYPMALPDQYKTAIKVMGMMGGNGGDLQVRALRYLYPEKIFQQFEGDSTTWTQFDPRIDWLLELLLSARQQKVLVICSEAATAIALEEAVRTREGIRAAVFHEGMSLIERDKSAAYFAQSEGGAQVLLCSEIGSEGRNFQFASHLVLFDLPLNPDLLEQRIGRLDRIGQRNTVEIHVPYLEGTSQHALLRWYHAGLDAFEQTCPTARPVFEAVREELFTLLAANDNGEEALDALLERTRAIHEPLKAKLESGRDRLLEIHSSGGDKAHALVEQLAAEDDDTAMVAFALKMFDEIGINQDDRGENALVLTPGDHMLVPSFPGLPQDGMTVTFDRETALSRDDMAFVSWDHPMLRGGIDLILGSEIGSTSVALLKNKALPIGSTLLELVFVAESASHPQLYRFMPPTPIRLLLDKNGNNLGEKVPFETFNRQLTPVNRHLGSKLVTTSQPLIHGLIGKGQELAEPLKAQIVADARARMVATLQQELARLSELKAVNPNVRDSELAYLQQLEAELLHLIDQTQLKLDAIRFIVVTHQ
;
A
#
# COMPACT_ATOMS: atom_id res chain seq x y z
N MET A 1 24.58 52.08 27.02
CA MET A 1 23.19 51.56 26.97
C MET A 1 23.00 50.78 25.70
N ILE A 2 22.40 49.61 25.79
CA ILE A 2 22.00 48.73 24.66
C ILE A 2 20.48 48.63 24.71
N THR A 3 19.81 48.94 23.58
CA THR A 3 18.36 48.74 23.44
C THR A 3 18.09 47.40 22.74
N LEU A 4 17.35 46.56 23.41
CA LEU A 4 16.93 45.26 22.87
C LEU A 4 15.45 45.34 22.46
N LEU A 5 15.18 45.03 21.23
CA LEU A 5 13.82 44.83 20.71
C LEU A 5 13.44 43.35 20.91
N PHE A 6 12.30 43.09 21.54
CA PHE A 6 11.69 41.77 21.68
C PHE A 6 10.61 41.63 20.58
N PRO A 7 10.92 40.99 19.44
CA PRO A 7 9.99 40.95 18.28
C PRO A 7 8.63 40.32 18.60
N ALA A 8 8.60 39.34 19.52
CA ALA A 8 7.39 38.63 19.90
C ALA A 8 6.37 39.48 20.66
N THR A 9 6.86 40.51 21.40
CA THR A 9 6.03 41.41 22.21
C THR A 9 6.03 42.85 21.71
N GLY A 10 6.95 43.19 20.77
CA GLY A 10 7.18 44.54 20.32
C GLY A 10 7.82 45.50 21.36
N GLU A 11 8.22 44.96 22.50
CA GLU A 11 8.81 45.73 23.60
C GLU A 11 10.27 46.10 23.30
N ASN A 12 10.65 47.32 23.63
CA ASN A 12 12.03 47.81 23.67
C ASN A 12 12.48 47.91 25.13
N ARG A 13 13.56 47.24 25.50
CA ARG A 13 14.17 47.34 26.85
C ARG A 13 15.58 47.83 26.73
N MET A 14 15.94 48.80 27.61
CA MET A 14 17.28 49.36 27.65
C MET A 14 18.08 48.74 28.82
N TYR A 15 19.31 48.33 28.55
CA TYR A 15 20.24 47.80 29.51
C TYR A 15 21.55 48.61 29.51
N ALA A 16 22.25 48.68 30.66
CA ALA A 16 23.62 49.09 30.63
C ALA A 16 24.46 48.06 29.83
N LYS A 17 25.50 48.48 29.14
CA LYS A 17 26.29 47.57 28.26
C LYS A 17 26.84 46.38 29.01
N GLU A 18 27.12 46.52 30.27
CA GLU A 18 27.72 45.49 31.16
C GLU A 18 26.66 44.54 31.70
N ASP A 19 25.42 44.98 31.79
CA ASP A 19 24.28 44.21 32.37
C ASP A 19 23.36 43.64 31.28
N ALA A 20 23.58 43.95 30.02
CA ALA A 20 22.73 43.44 28.93
C ALA A 20 22.87 41.94 28.77
N PRO A 21 21.78 41.14 28.87
CA PRO A 21 21.81 39.67 28.75
C PRO A 21 21.96 39.24 27.30
N VAL A 22 23.00 39.75 26.64
CA VAL A 22 23.24 39.49 25.21
C VAL A 22 24.66 39.06 24.97
N THR A 23 24.85 38.20 23.99
CA THR A 23 26.14 37.74 23.49
C THR A 23 26.21 38.08 22.01
N ARG A 24 27.35 38.67 21.58
CA ARG A 24 27.59 38.95 20.15
C ARG A 24 27.68 37.62 19.39
N VAL A 25 26.85 37.46 18.38
CA VAL A 25 26.89 36.28 17.50
C VAL A 25 27.95 36.49 16.43
N ARG A 26 28.79 35.50 16.21
CA ARG A 26 29.78 35.47 15.14
C ARG A 26 29.61 34.17 14.36
N PHE A 27 29.38 34.27 13.07
CA PHE A 27 29.38 33.13 12.16
C PHE A 27 30.81 32.88 11.66
N ASN A 28 31.12 31.64 11.35
CA ASN A 28 32.40 31.18 10.84
C ASN A 28 32.33 30.86 9.34
N GLU A 29 33.48 30.61 8.74
CA GLU A 29 33.57 30.13 7.37
C GLU A 29 32.82 28.81 7.24
N GLY A 30 31.98 28.66 6.20
CA GLY A 30 31.09 27.53 5.95
C GLY A 30 29.69 27.65 6.61
N ASP A 31 29.45 28.65 7.47
CA ASP A 31 28.12 28.88 8.05
C ASP A 31 27.19 29.55 7.03
N GLN A 32 25.89 29.27 7.19
CA GLN A 32 24.86 29.96 6.41
C GLN A 32 24.30 31.11 7.23
N VAL A 33 24.21 32.29 6.60
CA VAL A 33 23.63 33.48 7.19
C VAL A 33 22.48 34.02 6.33
N THR A 34 21.42 34.46 7.01
CA THR A 34 20.26 35.05 6.35
C THR A 34 20.31 36.58 6.46
N SER A 35 20.10 37.28 5.37
CA SER A 35 19.97 38.71 5.36
C SER A 35 18.61 39.18 5.87
N HIS A 36 18.46 40.44 6.22
CA HIS A 36 17.16 41.03 6.58
C HIS A 36 16.14 41.04 5.42
N GLU A 37 16.61 40.84 4.20
CA GLU A 37 15.82 40.69 2.97
C GLU A 37 15.48 39.21 2.68
N GLU A 38 15.69 38.31 3.65
CA GLU A 38 15.36 36.89 3.61
C GLU A 38 16.18 36.01 2.64
N TRP A 39 17.19 36.52 1.93
CA TRP A 39 18.09 35.68 1.14
C TRP A 39 19.21 35.11 2.00
N VAL A 40 19.70 33.93 1.63
CA VAL A 40 20.71 33.18 2.37
C VAL A 40 22.03 33.14 1.60
N MET A 41 23.17 33.29 2.33
CA MET A 41 24.50 33.11 1.78
C MET A 41 25.31 32.14 2.61
N THR A 42 26.31 31.50 1.98
CA THR A 42 27.34 30.70 2.66
C THR A 42 28.56 31.58 2.91
N VAL A 43 29.00 31.66 4.15
CA VAL A 43 30.16 32.50 4.56
C VAL A 43 31.44 31.84 4.12
N GLU A 44 32.27 32.52 3.34
CA GLU A 44 33.60 32.10 2.90
C GLU A 44 34.70 32.77 3.68
N GLN A 45 34.48 34.03 4.13
CA GLN A 45 35.42 34.81 4.90
C GLN A 45 34.70 35.77 5.84
N VAL A 46 35.29 35.99 7.04
CA VAL A 46 34.79 36.95 8.02
C VAL A 46 35.84 38.02 8.25
N GLN A 47 35.47 39.28 8.07
CA GLN A 47 36.35 40.42 8.33
C GLN A 47 35.73 41.30 9.44
N GLU A 48 36.61 41.91 10.26
CA GLU A 48 36.19 42.90 11.27
C GLU A 48 36.70 44.28 10.85
N LYS A 49 35.82 45.23 10.65
CA LYS A 49 36.15 46.60 10.27
C LYS A 49 35.36 47.59 11.09
N GLU A 50 36.05 48.49 11.75
CA GLU A 50 35.42 49.53 12.59
C GLU A 50 34.52 48.98 13.71
N GLY A 51 34.86 47.75 14.21
CA GLY A 51 34.11 47.08 15.25
C GLY A 51 32.86 46.34 14.76
N LEU A 52 32.60 46.29 13.44
CA LEU A 52 31.52 45.57 12.81
C LEU A 52 32.07 44.34 12.07
N LEU A 53 31.32 43.21 12.13
CA LEU A 53 31.62 42.00 11.34
C LEU A 53 31.02 42.15 9.94
N ILE A 54 31.80 41.77 8.94
CA ILE A 54 31.43 41.70 7.54
C ILE A 54 31.63 40.26 7.09
N TYR A 55 30.55 39.63 6.65
CA TYR A 55 30.52 38.27 6.13
C TYR A 55 30.63 38.34 4.59
N ILE A 56 31.64 37.73 4.03
CA ILE A 56 31.88 37.64 2.60
C ILE A 56 31.63 36.19 2.19
N GLY A 57 30.90 35.98 1.10
CA GLY A 57 30.56 34.64 0.62
C GLY A 57 29.65 34.69 -0.61
N THR A 58 29.06 33.57 -0.92
CA THR A 58 28.23 33.38 -2.12
C THR A 58 26.75 33.20 -1.76
N ARG A 59 25.86 33.89 -2.44
CA ARG A 59 24.40 33.72 -2.28
C ARG A 59 23.99 32.33 -2.78
N ASN A 60 23.13 31.64 -2.00
CA ASN A 60 22.72 30.29 -2.33
C ASN A 60 21.69 30.24 -3.49
N ASP A 61 20.98 31.32 -3.76
CA ASP A 61 19.95 31.44 -4.79
C ASP A 61 20.46 31.89 -6.16
N THR A 62 21.47 32.83 -6.18
CA THR A 62 21.97 33.41 -7.42
C THR A 62 23.41 33.02 -7.73
N GLU A 63 24.10 32.34 -6.80
CA GLU A 63 25.54 32.04 -6.87
C GLU A 63 26.43 33.27 -7.03
N GLU A 64 25.96 34.48 -6.70
CA GLU A 64 26.71 35.70 -6.76
C GLU A 64 27.50 35.96 -5.48
N PRO A 65 28.76 36.45 -5.59
CA PRO A 65 29.54 36.85 -4.43
C PRO A 65 28.96 38.11 -3.79
N VAL A 66 28.79 38.09 -2.46
CA VAL A 66 28.21 39.21 -1.71
C VAL A 66 28.96 39.40 -0.39
N ALA A 67 28.95 40.67 0.09
CA ALA A 67 29.43 41.06 1.41
C ALA A 67 28.29 41.60 2.26
N LEU A 68 27.98 40.94 3.36
CA LEU A 68 26.89 41.25 4.28
C LEU A 68 27.44 41.77 5.61
N LYS A 69 27.14 43.02 5.98
CA LYS A 69 27.47 43.53 7.31
C LYS A 69 26.54 42.92 8.36
N GLU A 70 27.05 42.68 9.60
CA GLU A 70 26.28 42.11 10.69
C GLU A 70 24.96 42.86 11.01
N VAL A 71 24.92 44.17 10.77
CA VAL A 71 23.72 44.99 10.98
C VAL A 71 22.59 44.68 9.99
N PHE A 72 22.87 44.04 8.89
CA PHE A 72 21.94 43.62 7.86
C PHE A 72 21.62 42.15 7.91
N LEU A 73 22.04 41.44 8.98
CA LEU A 73 21.58 40.08 9.27
C LEU A 73 20.09 40.10 9.64
N SER A 74 19.41 39.01 9.32
CA SER A 74 18.05 38.77 9.78
C SER A 74 17.98 38.85 11.32
N ASN A 75 16.92 39.44 11.84
CA ASN A 75 16.66 39.44 13.29
C ASN A 75 16.38 38.02 13.85
N PHE A 76 16.08 37.07 13.00
CA PHE A 76 15.90 35.68 13.35
C PHE A 76 17.16 34.86 12.98
N ILE A 77 18.09 34.81 13.93
CA ILE A 77 19.33 34.05 13.73
C ILE A 77 19.05 32.57 14.01
N LYS A 78 19.25 31.73 12.99
CA LYS A 78 19.20 30.26 13.13
C LYS A 78 20.63 29.74 13.29
N PHE A 79 20.88 29.08 14.38
CA PHE A 79 22.14 28.36 14.59
C PHE A 79 22.02 26.97 14.03
N ASN A 80 22.77 26.64 12.99
CA ASN A 80 22.70 25.35 12.31
C ASN A 80 23.51 24.26 13.06
N LYS A 81 24.47 24.67 13.93
CA LYS A 81 25.33 23.72 14.66
C LYS A 81 24.82 23.55 16.11
N PRO A 82 24.68 22.32 16.62
CA PRO A 82 24.23 22.06 17.99
C PRO A 82 25.07 22.76 19.07
N GLN A 83 26.39 22.83 18.89
CA GLN A 83 27.27 23.49 19.83
C GLN A 83 26.95 25.00 19.94
N ASP A 84 26.71 25.68 18.83
CA ASP A 84 26.41 27.12 18.82
C ASP A 84 25.10 27.42 19.55
N ARG A 85 24.09 26.54 19.32
CA ARG A 85 22.81 26.59 20.06
C ARG A 85 23.01 26.39 21.55
N LEU A 86 23.83 25.38 21.94
CA LEU A 86 24.12 25.10 23.34
C LEU A 86 24.78 26.31 24.01
N PHE A 87 25.77 26.91 23.38
CA PHE A 87 26.48 28.11 23.88
C PHE A 87 25.58 29.36 23.89
N ALA A 88 24.65 29.48 22.98
CA ALA A 88 23.63 30.52 22.98
C ALA A 88 22.54 30.29 24.05
N GLY A 89 22.62 29.23 24.85
CA GLY A 89 21.63 28.92 25.88
C GLY A 89 20.29 28.42 25.34
N GLN A 90 20.27 27.95 24.09
CA GLN A 90 19.13 27.30 23.50
C GLN A 90 19.11 25.83 23.92
N ILE A 91 18.71 25.60 25.17
CA ILE A 91 18.70 24.28 25.81
C ILE A 91 17.27 23.74 25.77
N GLU A 92 17.12 22.56 25.24
CA GLU A 92 15.84 21.88 25.14
C GLU A 92 15.64 20.84 26.24
N ARG A 93 14.39 20.34 26.35
CA ARG A 93 14.06 19.28 27.30
C ARG A 93 14.83 18.00 26.98
N MET A 94 15.20 17.28 28.04
CA MET A 94 15.91 15.99 27.92
C MET A 94 15.09 14.95 27.11
N SER A 95 13.77 14.99 27.24
CA SER A 95 12.85 14.12 26.47
C SER A 95 12.98 14.33 24.95
N ARG A 96 13.15 15.58 24.49
CA ARG A 96 13.34 15.89 23.07
C ARG A 96 14.68 15.40 22.52
N PHE A 97 15.76 15.51 23.34
CA PHE A 97 17.05 14.92 22.97
C PHE A 97 16.94 13.40 22.82
N THR A 98 16.25 12.76 23.74
CA THR A 98 15.97 11.33 23.69
C THR A 98 15.17 10.97 22.44
N LEU A 99 14.10 11.71 22.16
CA LEU A 99 13.27 11.50 20.96
C LEU A 99 14.10 11.64 19.66
N ARG A 100 14.98 12.66 19.58
CA ARG A 100 15.86 12.83 18.41
C ARG A 100 16.80 11.64 18.23
N TYR A 101 17.43 11.18 19.31
CA TYR A 101 18.32 10.01 19.25
C TYR A 101 17.58 8.74 18.85
N GLU A 102 16.41 8.48 19.42
CA GLU A 102 15.55 7.36 19.04
C GLU A 102 15.07 7.47 17.58
N SER A 103 14.79 8.69 17.11
CA SER A 103 14.44 8.95 15.71
C SER A 103 15.56 8.57 14.75
N LEU A 104 16.82 8.90 15.10
CA LEU A 104 18.00 8.50 14.31
C LEU A 104 18.17 6.98 14.26
N ILE A 105 18.05 6.32 15.41
CA ILE A 105 18.14 4.85 15.48
C ILE A 105 17.04 4.19 14.67
N ASN A 106 15.79 4.62 14.85
CA ASN A 106 14.64 4.07 14.12
C ASN A 106 14.76 4.33 12.62
N GLN A 107 15.15 5.53 12.19
CA GLN A 107 15.35 5.83 10.77
C GLN A 107 16.42 4.91 10.17
N HIS A 108 17.55 4.73 10.87
CA HIS A 108 18.64 3.84 10.44
C HIS A 108 18.15 2.39 10.27
N GLN A 109 17.51 1.83 11.31
CA GLN A 109 17.02 0.45 11.29
C GLN A 109 15.95 0.21 10.21
N ARG A 110 15.00 1.16 10.07
CA ARG A 110 13.89 1.02 9.09
C ARG A 110 14.35 1.13 7.64
N ARG A 111 15.38 1.93 7.36
CA ARG A 111 15.96 2.01 6.00
C ARG A 111 16.69 0.74 5.59
N LEU A 112 17.21 -0.03 6.54
CA LEU A 112 17.85 -1.33 6.31
C LEU A 112 16.85 -2.49 6.29
N ASN A 113 15.62 -2.29 6.73
CA ASN A 113 14.63 -3.37 6.82
C ASN A 113 14.17 -3.83 5.42
N PRO A 114 14.27 -5.14 5.09
CA PRO A 114 13.85 -5.68 3.81
C PRO A 114 12.33 -5.67 3.60
N THR A 115 11.51 -5.62 4.68
CA THR A 115 10.04 -5.56 4.61
C THR A 115 9.51 -4.15 4.42
N ARG A 116 10.37 -3.14 4.31
CA ARG A 116 9.99 -1.77 4.08
C ARG A 116 9.12 -1.62 2.83
N GLY A 117 7.96 -1.00 2.99
CA GLY A 117 6.96 -0.85 1.93
C GLY A 117 5.93 -1.96 1.86
N LEU A 118 6.14 -3.09 2.57
CA LEU A 118 5.13 -4.14 2.76
C LEU A 118 4.39 -3.98 4.09
N ALA A 119 5.12 -3.69 5.17
CA ALA A 119 4.54 -3.52 6.51
C ALA A 119 3.51 -2.40 6.60
N GLY A 120 3.66 -1.35 5.78
CA GLY A 120 2.79 -0.17 5.77
C GLY A 120 1.41 -0.35 5.17
N GLY A 121 1.20 -1.41 4.42
CA GLY A 121 -0.09 -1.67 3.79
C GLY A 121 -1.14 -2.11 4.80
N ARG A 122 -2.31 -1.47 4.76
CA ARG A 122 -3.49 -1.90 5.51
C ARG A 122 -4.15 -3.08 4.77
N VAL A 123 -3.46 -4.22 4.76
CA VAL A 123 -3.82 -5.43 4.02
C VAL A 123 -3.63 -6.65 4.90
N SER A 124 -4.37 -7.72 4.62
CA SER A 124 -4.16 -9.02 5.27
C SER A 124 -2.80 -9.58 4.87
N LEU A 125 -2.13 -10.29 5.79
CA LEU A 125 -0.84 -10.92 5.53
C LEU A 125 -1.03 -12.23 4.75
N ILE A 126 -1.30 -12.12 3.46
CA ILE A 126 -1.57 -13.26 2.58
C ILE A 126 -0.26 -13.70 1.92
N PRO A 127 0.18 -14.97 2.10
CA PRO A 127 1.52 -15.41 1.73
C PRO A 127 1.90 -15.14 0.26
N HIS A 128 1.07 -15.54 -0.72
CA HIS A 128 1.38 -15.35 -2.13
C HIS A 128 1.42 -13.87 -2.53
N GLN A 129 0.51 -13.04 -2.02
CA GLN A 129 0.51 -11.61 -2.32
C GLN A 129 1.77 -10.93 -1.81
N LEU A 130 2.19 -11.25 -0.58
CA LEU A 130 3.41 -10.71 0.01
C LEU A 130 4.65 -11.18 -0.75
N TYR A 131 4.69 -12.44 -1.16
CA TYR A 131 5.78 -12.98 -1.96
C TYR A 131 5.90 -12.28 -3.31
N ILE A 132 4.79 -12.17 -4.06
CA ILE A 132 4.75 -11.48 -5.36
C ILE A 132 5.18 -10.03 -5.20
N ALA A 133 4.61 -9.32 -4.22
CA ALA A 133 4.95 -7.94 -3.96
C ALA A 133 6.43 -7.76 -3.61
N HIS A 134 6.98 -8.61 -2.75
CA HIS A 134 8.39 -8.60 -2.37
C HIS A 134 9.30 -8.90 -3.57
N GLU A 135 9.03 -9.96 -4.30
CA GLU A 135 9.85 -10.40 -5.44
C GLU A 135 9.87 -9.37 -6.58
N VAL A 136 8.70 -8.79 -6.90
CA VAL A 136 8.55 -7.79 -7.96
C VAL A 136 8.98 -6.40 -7.50
N GLY A 137 8.60 -6.00 -6.29
CA GLY A 137 8.88 -4.67 -5.75
C GLY A 137 10.37 -4.38 -5.54
N HIS A 138 11.20 -5.41 -5.39
CA HIS A 138 12.66 -5.25 -5.28
C HIS A 138 13.38 -5.14 -6.62
N ARG A 139 12.72 -5.43 -7.75
CA ARG A 139 13.34 -5.32 -9.07
C ARG A 139 13.48 -3.87 -9.49
N HIS A 140 14.50 -3.60 -10.27
CA HIS A 140 14.58 -2.37 -11.04
C HIS A 140 13.64 -2.45 -12.23
N ALA A 141 12.80 -1.43 -12.41
CA ALA A 141 11.87 -1.32 -13.53
C ALA A 141 11.14 -2.66 -13.83
N PRO A 142 10.32 -3.18 -12.88
CA PRO A 142 9.68 -4.47 -13.04
C PRO A 142 8.74 -4.47 -14.24
N ARG A 143 8.79 -5.54 -15.04
CA ARG A 143 7.87 -5.75 -16.17
C ARG A 143 7.24 -7.12 -16.00
N VAL A 144 6.00 -7.13 -15.48
CA VAL A 144 5.31 -8.36 -15.09
C VAL A 144 3.82 -8.33 -15.41
N LEU A 145 3.27 -9.51 -15.64
CA LEU A 145 1.85 -9.79 -15.76
C LEU A 145 1.36 -10.45 -14.47
N LEU A 146 0.47 -9.77 -13.74
CA LEU A 146 -0.24 -10.31 -12.59
C LEU A 146 -1.56 -10.92 -13.09
N ALA A 147 -1.64 -12.23 -13.06
CA ALA A 147 -2.71 -13.00 -13.70
C ALA A 147 -3.44 -13.91 -12.70
N ASP A 148 -3.45 -13.56 -11.45
CA ASP A 148 -4.15 -14.25 -10.39
C ASP A 148 -5.66 -14.32 -10.66
N GLU A 149 -6.29 -15.42 -10.26
CA GLU A 149 -7.74 -15.62 -10.40
C GLU A 149 -8.53 -14.48 -9.75
N VAL A 150 -9.74 -14.24 -10.23
CA VAL A 150 -10.64 -13.21 -9.66
C VAL A 150 -10.82 -13.46 -8.15
N GLY A 151 -10.73 -12.39 -7.36
CA GLY A 151 -10.86 -12.46 -5.91
C GLY A 151 -9.56 -12.72 -5.14
N LEU A 152 -8.45 -13.02 -5.81
CA LEU A 152 -7.14 -13.23 -5.15
C LEU A 152 -6.40 -11.92 -4.82
N GLY A 153 -6.91 -10.76 -5.26
CA GLY A 153 -6.45 -9.45 -4.83
C GLY A 153 -5.31 -8.84 -5.64
N LYS A 154 -5.31 -8.98 -6.96
CA LYS A 154 -4.32 -8.36 -7.89
C LYS A 154 -4.09 -6.86 -7.65
N THR A 155 -5.16 -6.09 -7.37
CA THR A 155 -5.06 -4.67 -7.02
C THR A 155 -4.23 -4.45 -5.77
N ILE A 156 -4.33 -5.35 -4.78
CA ILE A 156 -3.55 -5.30 -3.55
C ILE A 156 -2.07 -5.61 -3.83
N GLU A 157 -1.79 -6.61 -4.64
CA GLU A 157 -0.42 -6.92 -5.07
C GLU A 157 0.21 -5.75 -5.80
N ALA A 158 -0.49 -5.17 -6.78
CA ALA A 158 -0.03 -3.99 -7.49
C ALA A 158 0.18 -2.80 -6.54
N GLY A 159 -0.74 -2.55 -5.61
CA GLY A 159 -0.62 -1.50 -4.59
C GLY A 159 0.60 -1.68 -3.70
N MET A 160 0.88 -2.90 -3.23
CA MET A 160 2.09 -3.22 -2.46
C MET A 160 3.37 -3.01 -3.29
N ILE A 161 3.38 -3.42 -4.56
CA ILE A 161 4.52 -3.21 -5.47
C ILE A 161 4.76 -1.71 -5.67
N ILE A 162 3.72 -0.93 -5.98
CA ILE A 162 3.81 0.53 -6.14
C ILE A 162 4.34 1.17 -4.87
N HIS A 163 3.79 0.81 -3.71
CA HIS A 163 4.20 1.36 -2.42
C HIS A 163 5.67 1.06 -2.12
N GLN A 164 6.12 -0.16 -2.38
CA GLN A 164 7.51 -0.56 -2.19
C GLN A 164 8.46 0.13 -3.17
N GLN A 165 8.08 0.26 -4.45
CA GLN A 165 8.85 0.98 -5.47
C GLN A 165 9.03 2.46 -5.11
N LEU A 166 7.96 3.12 -4.65
CA LEU A 166 7.99 4.52 -4.21
C LEU A 166 8.86 4.70 -2.95
N LEU A 167 8.67 3.86 -1.92
CA LEU A 167 9.43 3.98 -0.67
C LEU A 167 10.92 3.66 -0.83
N SER A 168 11.26 2.75 -1.73
CA SER A 168 12.66 2.43 -2.06
C SER A 168 13.30 3.44 -3.02
N GLY A 169 12.51 4.36 -3.59
CA GLY A 169 12.96 5.34 -4.57
C GLY A 169 13.34 4.74 -5.92
N ARG A 170 12.86 3.53 -6.23
CA ARG A 170 13.00 2.91 -7.56
C ARG A 170 12.05 3.51 -8.57
N ALA A 171 10.88 3.95 -8.12
CA ALA A 171 9.95 4.74 -8.91
C ALA A 171 9.64 6.04 -8.17
N LYS A 172 9.44 7.12 -8.91
CA LYS A 172 9.03 8.45 -8.42
C LYS A 172 7.70 8.85 -9.03
N ARG A 173 7.46 8.48 -10.28
CA ARG A 173 6.26 8.82 -11.02
C ARG A 173 5.56 7.55 -11.52
N VAL A 174 4.28 7.43 -11.20
CA VAL A 174 3.48 6.24 -11.51
C VAL A 174 2.23 6.65 -12.28
N LEU A 175 2.01 5.99 -13.41
CA LEU A 175 0.81 6.12 -14.21
C LEU A 175 -0.04 4.85 -14.10
N ILE A 176 -1.31 4.99 -13.70
CA ILE A 176 -2.29 3.89 -13.70
C ILE A 176 -3.31 4.13 -14.82
N LEU A 177 -3.43 3.16 -15.71
CA LEU A 177 -4.43 3.13 -16.78
C LEU A 177 -5.44 2.01 -16.52
N LEU A 178 -6.72 2.34 -16.60
CA LEU A 178 -7.80 1.39 -16.29
C LEU A 178 -9.12 1.80 -16.96
N PRO A 179 -10.14 0.91 -17.00
CA PRO A 179 -11.49 1.26 -17.42
C PRO A 179 -12.12 2.33 -16.51
N GLU A 180 -12.98 3.17 -17.10
CA GLU A 180 -13.59 4.31 -16.40
C GLU A 180 -14.38 3.90 -15.13
N ASN A 181 -15.04 2.76 -15.14
CA ASN A 181 -15.83 2.24 -14.01
C ASN A 181 -14.98 1.79 -12.80
N LEU A 182 -13.67 1.55 -12.97
CA LEU A 182 -12.77 1.13 -11.90
C LEU A 182 -11.98 2.28 -11.26
N GLN A 183 -12.04 3.48 -11.83
CA GLN A 183 -11.26 4.64 -11.38
C GLN A 183 -11.48 4.95 -9.90
N HIS A 184 -12.74 5.03 -9.48
CA HIS A 184 -13.07 5.37 -8.10
C HIS A 184 -12.61 4.31 -7.10
N GLN A 185 -12.77 3.03 -7.45
CA GLN A 185 -12.31 1.92 -6.62
C GLN A 185 -10.81 1.99 -6.40
N TRP A 186 -10.02 2.18 -7.47
CA TRP A 186 -8.57 2.29 -7.36
C TRP A 186 -8.12 3.47 -6.52
N LEU A 187 -8.72 4.65 -6.71
CA LEU A 187 -8.42 5.83 -5.89
C LEU A 187 -8.64 5.56 -4.40
N VAL A 188 -9.78 4.99 -4.05
CA VAL A 188 -10.13 4.67 -2.66
C VAL A 188 -9.20 3.60 -2.08
N GLU A 189 -8.91 2.55 -2.84
CA GLU A 189 -8.02 1.47 -2.37
C GLU A 189 -6.59 1.97 -2.16
N MET A 190 -6.03 2.74 -3.09
CA MET A 190 -4.68 3.30 -2.96
C MET A 190 -4.58 4.26 -1.76
N MET A 191 -5.57 5.13 -1.60
CA MET A 191 -5.61 6.05 -0.47
C MET A 191 -5.75 5.33 0.87
N ARG A 192 -6.73 4.42 1.01
CA ARG A 192 -7.07 3.78 2.30
C ARG A 192 -6.11 2.69 2.73
N ARG A 193 -5.57 1.93 1.76
CA ARG A 193 -4.71 0.78 2.06
C ARG A 193 -3.22 1.11 2.09
N PHE A 194 -2.81 2.09 1.30
CA PHE A 194 -1.39 2.40 1.11
C PHE A 194 -1.01 3.86 1.42
N ASN A 195 -1.98 4.71 1.78
CA ASN A 195 -1.77 6.15 1.93
C ASN A 195 -1.16 6.80 0.67
N LEU A 196 -1.54 6.30 -0.51
CA LEU A 196 -1.13 6.83 -1.79
C LEU A 196 -2.27 7.66 -2.40
N PHE A 197 -1.99 8.94 -2.62
CA PHE A 197 -2.98 9.89 -3.15
C PHE A 197 -2.73 10.07 -4.64
N PHE A 198 -3.48 9.32 -5.46
CA PHE A 198 -3.47 9.46 -6.91
C PHE A 198 -4.39 10.59 -7.34
N SER A 199 -3.94 11.39 -8.30
CA SER A 199 -4.76 12.41 -8.95
C SER A 199 -5.45 11.80 -10.17
N LEU A 200 -6.78 11.92 -10.21
CA LEU A 200 -7.58 11.51 -11.35
C LEU A 200 -7.48 12.58 -12.45
N PHE A 201 -7.03 12.16 -13.64
CA PHE A 201 -6.94 13.01 -14.80
C PHE A 201 -8.03 12.69 -15.82
N ASP A 202 -8.90 13.65 -16.00
CA ASP A 202 -9.89 13.77 -17.07
C ASP A 202 -9.66 15.07 -17.84
N GLU A 203 -10.57 15.45 -18.74
CA GLU A 203 -10.42 16.68 -19.52
C GLU A 203 -10.50 17.93 -18.66
N GLU A 204 -11.36 17.95 -17.64
CA GLU A 204 -11.54 19.09 -16.75
C GLU A 204 -10.26 19.34 -15.94
N ARG A 205 -9.71 18.29 -15.33
CA ARG A 205 -8.45 18.35 -14.59
C ARG A 205 -7.27 18.74 -15.50
N CYS A 206 -7.21 18.23 -16.73
CA CYS A 206 -6.17 18.60 -17.68
C CYS A 206 -6.22 20.09 -18.06
N VAL A 207 -7.41 20.66 -18.16
CA VAL A 207 -7.58 22.09 -18.47
C VAL A 207 -7.16 22.95 -17.27
N GLU A 208 -7.54 22.56 -16.06
CA GLU A 208 -7.11 23.24 -14.84
C GLU A 208 -5.60 23.20 -14.67
N ALA A 209 -4.99 22.03 -14.79
CA ALA A 209 -3.55 21.83 -14.62
C ALA A 209 -2.72 22.56 -15.70
N PHE A 210 -3.29 22.80 -16.88
CA PHE A 210 -2.61 23.56 -17.95
C PHE A 210 -2.29 25.00 -17.56
N ALA A 211 -2.98 25.55 -16.57
CA ALA A 211 -2.65 26.86 -16.01
C ALA A 211 -1.33 26.86 -15.22
N GLU A 212 -0.86 25.69 -14.77
CA GLU A 212 0.34 25.53 -13.93
C GLU A 212 1.55 25.03 -14.75
N ALA A 213 1.35 24.23 -15.80
CA ALA A 213 2.40 23.68 -16.66
C ALA A 213 1.94 23.48 -18.10
N GLU A 214 2.89 23.50 -19.06
CA GLU A 214 2.61 23.28 -20.49
C GLU A 214 2.04 21.87 -20.72
N ASN A 215 2.56 20.86 -20.00
CA ASN A 215 2.04 19.50 -19.98
C ASN A 215 1.31 19.26 -18.65
N PRO A 216 -0.03 19.08 -18.66
CA PRO A 216 -0.80 18.89 -17.44
C PRO A 216 -0.37 17.65 -16.64
N PHE A 217 0.15 16.62 -17.29
CA PHE A 217 0.58 15.38 -16.63
C PHE A 217 1.90 15.50 -15.86
N GLU A 218 2.63 16.59 -16.03
CA GLU A 218 3.85 16.88 -15.25
C GLU A 218 3.56 17.53 -13.88
N THR A 219 2.33 17.99 -13.65
CA THR A 219 1.94 18.63 -12.38
C THR A 219 1.83 17.66 -11.21
N GLU A 220 1.68 16.35 -11.47
CA GLU A 220 1.49 15.34 -10.45
C GLU A 220 2.41 14.13 -10.64
N GLN A 221 2.81 13.50 -9.54
CA GLN A 221 3.68 12.31 -9.57
C GLN A 221 2.88 11.01 -9.68
N LEU A 222 1.70 10.95 -9.08
CA LEU A 222 0.83 9.78 -9.05
C LEU A 222 -0.44 10.08 -9.83
N VAL A 223 -0.55 9.55 -11.03
CA VAL A 223 -1.64 9.84 -11.96
C VAL A 223 -2.44 8.58 -12.25
N LEU A 224 -3.76 8.72 -12.20
CA LEU A 224 -4.73 7.72 -12.59
C LEU A 224 -5.58 8.27 -13.74
N CYS A 225 -5.71 7.50 -14.81
CA CYS A 225 -6.38 7.94 -16.02
C CYS A 225 -7.16 6.80 -16.67
N SER A 226 -8.29 7.12 -17.33
CA SER A 226 -9.04 6.14 -18.11
C SER A 226 -8.41 5.93 -19.50
N ILE A 227 -8.29 4.66 -19.90
CA ILE A 227 -7.88 4.31 -21.28
C ILE A 227 -8.86 4.91 -22.30
N ASP A 228 -10.16 4.91 -22.00
CA ASP A 228 -11.20 5.45 -22.88
C ASP A 228 -11.09 6.97 -23.07
N PHE A 229 -10.69 7.70 -22.03
CA PHE A 229 -10.43 9.13 -22.13
C PHE A 229 -9.26 9.41 -23.10
N LEU A 230 -8.15 8.72 -22.94
CA LEU A 230 -6.98 8.89 -23.80
C LEU A 230 -7.29 8.48 -25.25
N ARG A 231 -8.07 7.42 -25.45
CA ARG A 231 -8.51 6.97 -26.79
C ARG A 231 -9.33 8.03 -27.54
N LYS A 232 -10.18 8.78 -26.79
CA LYS A 232 -11.02 9.86 -27.35
C LYS A 232 -10.26 11.16 -27.58
N LYS A 233 -9.14 11.38 -26.86
CA LYS A 233 -8.42 12.67 -26.81
C LYS A 233 -6.95 12.53 -27.25
N ARG A 234 -6.70 12.54 -28.55
CA ARG A 234 -5.37 12.33 -29.12
C ARG A 234 -4.30 13.26 -28.53
N ARG A 235 -4.59 14.55 -28.36
CA ARG A 235 -3.65 15.52 -27.76
C ARG A 235 -3.24 15.11 -26.34
N ARG A 236 -4.18 14.60 -25.54
CA ARG A 236 -3.90 14.17 -24.17
C ARG A 236 -3.02 12.93 -24.15
N PHE A 237 -3.23 12.04 -25.12
CA PHE A 237 -2.32 10.89 -25.28
C PHE A 237 -0.89 11.32 -25.67
N GLU A 238 -0.74 12.27 -26.58
CA GLU A 238 0.58 12.82 -26.94
C GLU A 238 1.25 13.45 -25.70
N GLN A 239 0.54 14.23 -24.88
CA GLN A 239 1.06 14.83 -23.67
C GLN A 239 1.45 13.80 -22.60
N ILE A 240 0.66 12.74 -22.38
CA ILE A 240 1.00 11.70 -21.40
C ILE A 240 2.20 10.87 -21.85
N LEU A 241 2.38 10.71 -23.18
CA LEU A 241 3.54 10.05 -23.76
C LEU A 241 4.82 10.89 -23.64
N GLU A 242 4.73 12.22 -23.72
CA GLU A 242 5.85 13.15 -23.53
C GLU A 242 6.26 13.26 -22.05
N ALA A 243 5.37 12.97 -21.13
CA ALA A 243 5.67 12.99 -19.69
C ALA A 243 6.54 11.79 -19.30
N GLU A 244 7.55 12.03 -18.47
CA GLU A 244 8.44 10.97 -17.98
C GLU A 244 7.76 10.16 -16.85
N TRP A 245 7.68 8.84 -17.01
CA TRP A 245 7.13 7.91 -16.03
C TRP A 245 8.14 6.83 -15.69
N ASP A 246 8.14 6.37 -14.43
CA ASP A 246 8.99 5.25 -13.99
C ASP A 246 8.23 3.91 -14.04
N LEU A 247 6.94 3.94 -13.76
CA LEU A 247 6.09 2.76 -13.68
C LEU A 247 4.73 2.99 -14.31
N LEU A 248 4.36 2.13 -15.24
CA LEU A 248 3.04 2.01 -15.85
C LEU A 248 2.29 0.83 -15.23
N VAL A 249 1.06 1.04 -14.81
CA VAL A 249 0.15 -0.01 -14.35
C VAL A 249 -1.08 -0.01 -15.25
N VAL A 250 -1.42 -1.16 -15.81
CA VAL A 250 -2.61 -1.30 -16.67
C VAL A 250 -3.51 -2.37 -16.08
N ASP A 251 -4.68 -1.97 -15.62
CA ASP A 251 -5.67 -2.91 -15.10
C ASP A 251 -6.61 -3.39 -16.21
N GLU A 252 -7.18 -4.59 -16.01
CA GLU A 252 -8.02 -5.29 -16.98
C GLU A 252 -7.38 -5.38 -18.38
N ALA A 253 -6.08 -5.71 -18.40
CA ALA A 253 -5.30 -5.80 -19.63
C ALA A 253 -5.88 -6.78 -20.68
N HIS A 254 -6.86 -7.61 -20.31
CA HIS A 254 -7.57 -8.46 -21.24
C HIS A 254 -8.47 -7.68 -22.23
N HIS A 255 -8.79 -6.42 -21.96
CA HIS A 255 -9.49 -5.54 -22.91
C HIS A 255 -8.60 -4.96 -24.01
N LEU A 256 -7.27 -5.16 -23.92
CA LEU A 256 -6.32 -4.78 -24.96
C LEU A 256 -6.34 -5.85 -26.06
N GLU A 257 -7.29 -5.74 -26.98
CA GLU A 257 -7.44 -6.67 -28.09
C GLU A 257 -6.29 -6.49 -29.10
N TRP A 258 -5.71 -7.61 -29.51
CA TRP A 258 -4.62 -7.64 -30.49
C TRP A 258 -4.82 -8.77 -31.48
N SER A 259 -4.53 -8.48 -32.74
CA SER A 259 -4.30 -9.47 -33.78
C SER A 259 -3.14 -9.02 -34.66
N ALA A 260 -2.49 -9.95 -35.31
CA ALA A 260 -1.35 -9.66 -36.17
C ALA A 260 -1.71 -8.69 -37.33
N GLU A 261 -2.97 -8.67 -37.77
CA GLU A 261 -3.42 -7.84 -38.88
C GLU A 261 -3.93 -6.45 -38.44
N ALA A 262 -4.56 -6.34 -37.27
CA ALA A 262 -5.20 -5.11 -36.80
C ALA A 262 -5.26 -5.04 -35.27
N PRO A 263 -4.21 -4.58 -34.59
CA PRO A 263 -4.28 -4.34 -33.17
C PRO A 263 -5.31 -3.25 -32.83
N SER A 264 -5.95 -3.34 -31.67
CA SER A 264 -6.87 -2.29 -31.22
C SER A 264 -6.10 -1.00 -30.89
N ARG A 265 -6.76 0.16 -31.08
CA ARG A 265 -6.15 1.45 -30.73
C ARG A 265 -5.73 1.53 -29.27
N ALA A 266 -6.46 0.89 -28.35
CA ALA A 266 -6.09 0.83 -26.94
C ALA A 266 -4.78 0.07 -26.74
N TYR A 267 -4.60 -1.04 -27.46
CA TYR A 267 -3.34 -1.80 -27.45
C TYR A 267 -2.17 -0.97 -27.97
N GLU A 268 -2.31 -0.34 -29.14
CA GLU A 268 -1.26 0.52 -29.73
C GLU A 268 -0.82 1.65 -28.79
N MET A 269 -1.77 2.26 -28.06
CA MET A 269 -1.48 3.31 -27.10
C MET A 269 -0.68 2.79 -25.90
N VAL A 270 -1.06 1.62 -25.37
CA VAL A 270 -0.35 1.00 -24.25
C VAL A 270 1.02 0.50 -24.69
N GLU A 271 1.16 -0.03 -25.93
CA GLU A 271 2.43 -0.43 -26.52
C GLU A 271 3.40 0.76 -26.61
N ALA A 272 2.96 1.90 -27.14
CA ALA A 272 3.77 3.11 -27.22
C ALA A 272 4.24 3.62 -25.84
N LEU A 273 3.38 3.55 -24.81
CA LEU A 273 3.75 3.88 -23.44
C LEU A 273 4.74 2.85 -22.86
N ALA A 274 4.47 1.56 -23.07
CA ALA A 274 5.30 0.48 -22.55
C ALA A 274 6.71 0.43 -23.17
N GLU A 275 6.88 0.94 -24.38
CA GLU A 275 8.20 1.10 -25.01
C GLU A 275 9.06 2.18 -24.34
N GLN A 276 8.44 3.23 -23.84
CA GLN A 276 9.15 4.36 -23.22
C GLN A 276 9.29 4.21 -21.70
N ILE A 277 8.30 3.61 -21.02
CA ILE A 277 8.26 3.50 -19.56
C ILE A 277 9.05 2.26 -19.12
N PRO A 278 10.05 2.43 -18.25
CA PRO A 278 10.92 1.32 -17.84
C PRO A 278 10.19 0.18 -17.15
N GLY A 279 9.30 0.47 -16.18
CA GLY A 279 8.53 -0.51 -15.43
C GLY A 279 7.09 -0.64 -15.95
N VAL A 280 6.58 -1.87 -16.09
CA VAL A 280 5.22 -2.15 -16.56
C VAL A 280 4.57 -3.26 -15.74
N LEU A 281 3.45 -2.99 -15.12
CA LEU A 281 2.59 -3.96 -14.46
C LEU A 281 1.29 -4.11 -15.26
N LEU A 282 1.04 -5.29 -15.78
CA LEU A 282 -0.24 -5.63 -16.41
C LEU A 282 -1.06 -6.50 -15.46
N LEU A 283 -2.31 -6.16 -15.23
CA LEU A 283 -3.23 -6.93 -14.40
C LEU A 283 -4.33 -7.53 -15.28
N THR A 284 -4.58 -8.83 -15.12
CA THR A 284 -5.65 -9.52 -15.84
C THR A 284 -6.21 -10.67 -15.00
N ALA A 285 -7.49 -10.95 -15.14
CA ALA A 285 -8.11 -12.05 -14.43
C ALA A 285 -7.88 -13.43 -15.08
N THR A 286 -7.65 -13.47 -16.39
CA THR A 286 -7.64 -14.71 -17.15
C THR A 286 -6.78 -14.60 -18.43
N PRO A 287 -5.49 -14.92 -18.36
CA PRO A 287 -4.63 -14.83 -19.54
C PRO A 287 -4.99 -15.86 -20.64
N ASP A 288 -5.44 -17.08 -20.26
CA ASP A 288 -5.62 -18.21 -21.20
C ASP A 288 -7.01 -18.29 -21.81
N GLN A 289 -8.01 -17.66 -21.25
CA GLN A 289 -9.41 -17.73 -21.74
C GLN A 289 -9.62 -17.02 -23.07
N LEU A 290 -8.71 -16.13 -23.45
CA LEU A 290 -8.79 -15.33 -24.66
C LEU A 290 -7.93 -15.89 -25.82
N GLY A 291 -7.28 -17.04 -25.62
CA GLY A 291 -6.44 -17.72 -26.61
C GLY A 291 -4.98 -17.25 -26.64
N HIS A 292 -4.16 -18.02 -27.37
CA HIS A 292 -2.69 -17.82 -27.43
C HIS A 292 -2.29 -16.42 -27.99
N GLU A 293 -3.06 -15.88 -28.93
CA GLU A 293 -2.79 -14.52 -29.50
C GLU A 293 -2.88 -13.45 -28.41
N SER A 294 -3.89 -13.53 -27.57
CA SER A 294 -4.12 -12.57 -26.49
C SER A 294 -3.05 -12.68 -25.39
N HIS A 295 -2.57 -13.88 -25.11
CA HIS A 295 -1.47 -14.11 -24.18
C HIS A 295 -0.15 -13.58 -24.72
N PHE A 296 0.17 -13.91 -25.98
CA PHE A 296 1.33 -13.39 -26.71
C PHE A 296 1.36 -11.86 -26.69
N ALA A 297 0.24 -11.21 -27.00
CA ALA A 297 0.13 -9.77 -27.03
C ALA A 297 0.52 -9.08 -25.72
N ARG A 298 0.17 -9.66 -24.57
CA ARG A 298 0.54 -9.12 -23.27
C ARG A 298 2.00 -9.35 -22.95
N LEU A 299 2.55 -10.51 -23.28
CA LEU A 299 3.99 -10.78 -23.15
C LEU A 299 4.81 -9.83 -24.02
N ARG A 300 4.33 -9.54 -25.23
CA ARG A 300 4.94 -8.55 -26.13
C ARG A 300 4.97 -7.14 -25.54
N LEU A 301 3.92 -6.71 -24.84
CA LEU A 301 3.94 -5.42 -24.11
C LEU A 301 5.01 -5.38 -23.01
N LEU A 302 5.32 -6.54 -22.42
CA LEU A 302 6.34 -6.63 -21.36
C LEU A 302 7.76 -6.75 -21.93
N ASP A 303 7.93 -7.48 -23.03
CA ASP A 303 9.24 -7.70 -23.67
C ASP A 303 9.09 -7.83 -25.20
N PRO A 304 9.01 -6.69 -25.91
CA PRO A 304 8.82 -6.68 -27.36
C PRO A 304 10.01 -7.23 -28.14
N GLU A 305 11.22 -7.20 -27.58
CA GLU A 305 12.41 -7.75 -28.25
C GLU A 305 12.39 -9.28 -28.30
N ARG A 306 11.84 -9.90 -27.29
CA ARG A 306 11.70 -11.36 -27.23
C ARG A 306 10.42 -11.85 -27.92
N PHE A 307 9.29 -11.24 -27.63
CA PHE A 307 7.98 -11.65 -28.14
C PHE A 307 7.61 -10.87 -29.42
N PHE A 308 8.43 -10.99 -30.45
CA PHE A 308 8.21 -10.33 -31.75
C PHE A 308 7.56 -11.26 -32.78
N ASP A 309 7.72 -12.59 -32.65
CA ASP A 309 7.25 -13.61 -33.58
C ASP A 309 6.26 -14.55 -32.89
N TYR A 310 5.03 -14.57 -33.41
CA TYR A 310 3.95 -15.36 -32.82
C TYR A 310 4.12 -16.87 -33.09
N ASP A 311 4.65 -17.27 -34.24
CA ASP A 311 4.86 -18.68 -34.57
C ASP A 311 5.99 -19.27 -33.73
N ALA A 312 7.05 -18.51 -33.49
CA ALA A 312 8.13 -18.90 -32.59
C ALA A 312 7.61 -19.06 -31.13
N PHE A 313 6.76 -18.15 -30.68
CA PHE A 313 6.12 -18.23 -29.35
C PHE A 313 5.28 -19.51 -29.20
N LEU A 314 4.48 -19.88 -30.21
CA LEU A 314 3.69 -21.12 -30.17
C LEU A 314 4.56 -22.37 -30.10
N ALA A 315 5.71 -22.40 -30.77
CA ALA A 315 6.66 -23.50 -30.71
C ALA A 315 7.28 -23.63 -29.30
N GLU A 316 7.70 -22.51 -28.69
CA GLU A 316 8.24 -22.47 -27.32
C GLU A 316 7.18 -22.94 -26.28
N GLU A 317 5.94 -22.54 -26.45
CA GLU A 317 4.84 -22.91 -25.54
C GLU A 317 4.55 -24.40 -25.58
N GLN A 318 4.66 -25.03 -26.76
CA GLN A 318 4.53 -26.49 -26.91
C GLN A 318 5.68 -27.23 -26.22
N GLU A 319 6.92 -26.78 -26.36
CA GLU A 319 8.08 -27.37 -25.66
C GLU A 319 7.96 -27.23 -24.15
N TYR A 320 7.53 -26.07 -23.67
CA TYR A 320 7.30 -25.80 -22.24
C TYR A 320 6.24 -26.73 -21.65
N GLY A 321 5.15 -26.98 -22.38
CA GLY A 321 4.10 -27.92 -21.94
C GLY A 321 4.63 -29.30 -21.60
N ALA A 322 5.57 -29.85 -22.41
CA ALA A 322 6.20 -31.13 -22.15
C ALA A 322 7.08 -31.12 -20.87
N ILE A 323 7.82 -30.04 -20.66
CA ILE A 323 8.64 -29.85 -19.45
C ILE A 323 7.77 -29.71 -18.21
N ALA A 324 6.66 -28.99 -18.31
CA ALA A 324 5.70 -28.81 -17.20
C ALA A 324 5.09 -30.12 -16.73
N VAL A 325 4.70 -30.99 -17.68
CA VAL A 325 4.21 -32.35 -17.37
C VAL A 325 5.27 -33.19 -16.67
N ALA A 326 6.51 -33.17 -17.16
CA ALA A 326 7.62 -33.94 -16.58
C ALA A 326 7.99 -33.43 -15.16
N ALA A 327 8.01 -32.15 -14.96
CA ALA A 327 8.28 -31.53 -13.65
C ALA A 327 7.14 -31.78 -12.65
N GLN A 328 5.88 -31.82 -13.11
CA GLN A 328 4.74 -32.20 -12.29
C GLN A 328 4.87 -33.64 -11.80
N ALA A 329 5.22 -34.57 -12.67
CA ALA A 329 5.45 -35.96 -12.31
C ALA A 329 6.58 -36.12 -11.26
N LEU A 330 7.61 -35.25 -11.31
CA LEU A 330 8.67 -35.19 -10.30
C LEU A 330 8.14 -34.74 -8.93
N LEU A 331 7.27 -33.77 -8.89
CA LEU A 331 6.66 -33.27 -7.64
C LEU A 331 5.72 -34.31 -7.02
N ASP A 332 4.91 -34.95 -7.84
CA ASP A 332 3.95 -35.98 -7.38
C ASP A 332 4.63 -37.30 -7.02
N GLY A 333 5.94 -37.43 -7.23
CA GLY A 333 6.70 -38.65 -6.99
C GLY A 333 6.29 -39.81 -7.90
N ALA A 334 5.64 -39.49 -9.03
CA ALA A 334 5.23 -40.47 -10.03
C ALA A 334 6.43 -41.07 -10.80
N GLU A 335 6.30 -42.28 -11.34
CA GLU A 335 7.30 -42.83 -12.23
C GLU A 335 7.34 -42.03 -13.55
N LEU A 336 8.51 -41.46 -13.84
CA LEU A 336 8.76 -40.78 -15.09
C LEU A 336 8.82 -41.74 -16.26
N ASP A 337 8.15 -41.45 -17.33
CA ASP A 337 8.31 -42.18 -18.58
C ASP A 337 9.70 -41.93 -19.20
N THR A 338 10.04 -42.73 -20.21
CA THR A 338 11.38 -42.69 -20.83
C THR A 338 11.65 -41.34 -21.52
N SER A 339 10.61 -40.70 -22.08
CA SER A 339 10.71 -39.42 -22.77
C SER A 339 10.91 -38.26 -21.78
N ALA A 340 10.14 -38.26 -20.68
CA ALA A 340 10.29 -37.30 -19.59
C ALA A 340 11.67 -37.37 -18.92
N ARG A 341 12.19 -38.63 -18.70
CA ARG A 341 13.54 -38.81 -18.16
C ARG A 341 14.63 -38.27 -19.08
N THR A 342 14.50 -38.50 -20.39
CA THR A 342 15.49 -37.98 -21.37
C THR A 342 15.46 -36.45 -21.39
N LEU A 343 14.28 -35.86 -21.45
CA LEU A 343 14.06 -34.42 -21.47
C LEU A 343 14.58 -33.75 -20.18
N LEU A 344 14.35 -34.37 -19.03
CA LEU A 344 14.87 -33.87 -17.75
C LEU A 344 16.38 -34.06 -17.62
N ALA A 345 16.95 -35.14 -18.13
CA ALA A 345 18.39 -35.39 -18.13
C ALA A 345 19.18 -34.40 -18.98
N GLU A 346 18.60 -33.95 -20.11
CA GLU A 346 19.15 -32.90 -20.95
C GLU A 346 19.12 -31.52 -20.29
N GLN A 347 18.12 -31.30 -19.45
CA GLN A 347 17.89 -30.01 -18.81
C GLN A 347 18.53 -29.89 -17.41
N LEU A 348 18.76 -31.00 -16.71
CA LEU A 348 19.21 -31.04 -15.32
C LEU A 348 20.56 -31.81 -15.20
N GLU A 349 21.63 -31.28 -15.77
CA GLU A 349 22.95 -31.90 -15.65
C GLU A 349 23.35 -32.10 -14.18
N GLY A 350 23.50 -33.36 -13.75
CA GLY A 350 24.10 -33.72 -12.45
C GLY A 350 23.21 -33.60 -11.23
N VAL A 351 21.88 -33.50 -11.38
CA VAL A 351 20.95 -33.49 -10.24
C VAL A 351 20.49 -34.90 -9.91
N ASP A 352 20.73 -35.35 -8.68
CA ASP A 352 20.16 -36.59 -8.15
C ASP A 352 18.69 -36.39 -7.80
N LEU A 353 17.80 -37.19 -8.38
CA LEU A 353 16.34 -37.10 -8.20
C LEU A 353 15.84 -38.08 -7.10
N GLY A 354 16.74 -38.59 -6.29
CA GLY A 354 16.45 -39.65 -5.32
C GLY A 354 15.58 -39.24 -4.12
N ASP A 355 15.70 -38.03 -3.65
CA ASP A 355 14.94 -37.55 -2.51
C ASP A 355 13.98 -36.38 -2.87
N ALA A 356 13.06 -36.06 -1.96
CA ALA A 356 12.05 -35.03 -2.18
C ALA A 356 12.66 -33.59 -2.25
N ALA A 357 13.74 -33.34 -1.51
CA ALA A 357 14.42 -32.03 -1.50
C ALA A 357 15.16 -31.81 -2.82
N SER A 358 15.88 -32.80 -3.32
CA SER A 358 16.58 -32.75 -4.61
C SER A 358 15.58 -32.60 -5.78
N ARG A 359 14.43 -33.27 -5.69
CA ARG A 359 13.34 -33.08 -6.67
C ARG A 359 12.77 -31.67 -6.67
N LYS A 360 12.53 -31.06 -5.49
CA LYS A 360 12.08 -29.68 -5.37
C LYS A 360 13.10 -28.71 -5.98
N GLN A 361 14.38 -28.93 -5.68
CA GLN A 361 15.47 -28.12 -6.25
C GLN A 361 15.60 -28.28 -7.78
N ALA A 362 15.36 -29.47 -8.30
CA ALA A 362 15.32 -29.73 -9.74
C ALA A 362 14.18 -28.97 -10.43
N VAL A 363 13.00 -28.95 -9.82
CA VAL A 363 11.85 -28.20 -10.32
C VAL A 363 12.10 -26.69 -10.27
N GLU A 364 12.71 -26.16 -9.19
CA GLU A 364 13.11 -24.74 -9.12
C GLU A 364 14.08 -24.38 -10.25
N LYS A 365 15.07 -25.23 -10.55
CA LYS A 365 15.99 -25.04 -11.69
C LYS A 365 15.28 -25.07 -13.05
N LEU A 366 14.29 -25.93 -13.22
CA LEU A 366 13.50 -25.98 -14.45
C LEU A 366 12.65 -24.73 -14.63
N LEU A 367 12.05 -24.24 -13.57
CA LEU A 367 11.27 -22.99 -13.56
C LEU A 367 12.16 -21.78 -13.87
N ASP A 368 13.35 -21.74 -13.30
CA ASP A 368 14.33 -20.67 -13.60
C ASP A 368 14.78 -20.69 -15.06
N ARG A 369 14.88 -21.89 -15.66
CA ARG A 369 15.43 -22.07 -17.02
C ARG A 369 14.40 -21.86 -18.13
N HIS A 370 13.20 -22.36 -17.95
CA HIS A 370 12.18 -22.42 -19.02
C HIS A 370 10.91 -21.65 -18.70
N GLY A 371 10.73 -21.23 -17.44
CA GLY A 371 9.48 -20.64 -16.98
C GLY A 371 9.32 -19.17 -17.37
N THR A 372 8.09 -18.80 -17.71
CA THR A 372 7.63 -17.41 -17.71
C THR A 372 7.46 -16.85 -16.28
N GLY A 373 7.82 -17.63 -15.26
CA GLY A 373 7.63 -17.31 -13.84
C GLY A 373 8.29 -16.02 -13.36
N ARG A 374 9.28 -15.50 -14.12
CA ARG A 374 9.82 -14.17 -13.84
C ARG A 374 8.93 -13.03 -14.35
N VAL A 375 8.19 -13.26 -15.40
CA VAL A 375 7.37 -12.25 -16.11
C VAL A 375 5.89 -12.41 -15.81
N LEU A 376 5.45 -13.62 -15.50
CA LEU A 376 4.07 -13.97 -15.24
C LEU A 376 3.93 -14.57 -13.84
N PHE A 377 3.05 -13.98 -13.04
CA PHE A 377 2.59 -14.52 -11.75
C PHE A 377 1.13 -14.91 -11.87
N ARG A 378 0.83 -16.12 -11.46
CA ARG A 378 -0.51 -16.67 -11.53
C ARG A 378 -0.76 -17.61 -10.36
N ASN A 379 -1.81 -17.35 -9.64
CA ASN A 379 -2.32 -18.25 -8.62
C ASN A 379 -3.79 -18.58 -8.92
N SER A 380 -4.18 -19.79 -8.60
CA SER A 380 -5.57 -20.20 -8.61
C SER A 380 -6.05 -20.45 -7.19
N ARG A 381 -7.33 -20.23 -6.97
CA ARG A 381 -7.96 -20.46 -5.67
C ARG A 381 -7.81 -21.91 -5.19
N ALA A 382 -7.80 -22.86 -6.10
CA ALA A 382 -7.64 -24.28 -5.78
C ALA A 382 -6.31 -24.62 -5.10
N ASN A 383 -5.26 -23.82 -5.34
CA ASN A 383 -3.91 -24.05 -4.79
C ASN A 383 -3.60 -23.20 -3.56
N ILE A 384 -4.47 -22.25 -3.22
CA ILE A 384 -4.27 -21.36 -2.07
C ILE A 384 -5.11 -21.83 -0.91
N GLN A 385 -4.46 -22.14 0.21
CA GLN A 385 -5.13 -22.52 1.45
C GLN A 385 -5.66 -21.28 2.20
N GLY A 386 -6.72 -21.48 3.00
CA GLY A 386 -7.25 -20.44 3.88
C GLY A 386 -8.52 -19.75 3.37
N PHE A 387 -9.11 -20.23 2.29
CA PHE A 387 -10.48 -19.86 1.93
C PHE A 387 -11.49 -20.64 2.78
N PRO A 388 -12.65 -20.02 3.13
CA PRO A 388 -13.72 -20.70 3.80
C PRO A 388 -14.43 -21.66 2.84
N GLU A 389 -15.13 -22.63 3.39
CA GLU A 389 -16.12 -23.40 2.66
C GLU A 389 -17.36 -22.54 2.41
N ARG A 390 -18.04 -22.78 1.29
CA ARG A 390 -19.32 -22.15 0.95
C ARG A 390 -20.42 -23.19 1.09
N HIS A 391 -21.50 -22.80 1.74
CA HIS A 391 -22.67 -23.66 1.92
C HIS A 391 -23.94 -22.95 1.48
N LEU A 392 -24.66 -23.53 0.52
CA LEU A 392 -25.90 -22.99 -0.02
C LEU A 392 -27.11 -23.47 0.78
N ASN A 393 -27.90 -22.52 1.26
CA ASN A 393 -29.17 -22.71 1.91
C ASN A 393 -30.29 -22.08 1.06
N VAL A 394 -31.18 -22.85 0.52
CA VAL A 394 -32.29 -22.40 -0.34
C VAL A 394 -33.63 -22.46 0.42
N TYR A 395 -34.45 -21.43 0.23
CA TYR A 395 -35.72 -21.28 0.95
C TYR A 395 -36.86 -21.02 -0.04
N PRO A 396 -37.59 -22.12 -0.43
CA PRO A 396 -38.73 -22.01 -1.31
C PRO A 396 -39.93 -21.37 -0.59
N MET A 397 -40.58 -20.44 -1.23
CA MET A 397 -41.73 -19.73 -0.68
C MET A 397 -42.86 -19.63 -1.71
N ALA A 398 -44.08 -19.73 -1.23
CA ALA A 398 -45.25 -19.61 -2.11
C ALA A 398 -45.35 -18.19 -2.69
N LEU A 399 -45.61 -18.07 -4.00
CA LEU A 399 -45.81 -16.78 -4.62
C LEU A 399 -47.12 -16.11 -4.10
N PRO A 400 -47.09 -14.90 -3.53
CA PRO A 400 -48.27 -14.15 -3.10
C PRO A 400 -49.24 -13.89 -4.20
N ASP A 401 -50.54 -13.91 -3.89
CA ASP A 401 -51.61 -13.67 -4.87
C ASP A 401 -51.57 -12.25 -5.49
N GLN A 402 -51.06 -11.28 -4.71
CA GLN A 402 -50.81 -9.92 -5.18
C GLN A 402 -49.80 -9.90 -6.33
N TYR A 403 -48.70 -10.65 -6.17
CA TYR A 403 -47.66 -10.77 -7.20
C TYR A 403 -48.18 -11.60 -8.41
N LYS A 404 -48.93 -12.68 -8.18
CA LYS A 404 -49.54 -13.46 -9.28
C LYS A 404 -50.41 -12.59 -10.15
N THR A 405 -51.22 -11.71 -9.55
CA THR A 405 -52.09 -10.79 -10.24
C THR A 405 -51.31 -9.76 -11.04
N ALA A 406 -50.32 -9.14 -10.41
CA ALA A 406 -49.48 -8.12 -11.07
C ALA A 406 -48.69 -8.71 -12.26
N ILE A 407 -48.09 -9.88 -12.09
CA ILE A 407 -47.37 -10.59 -13.17
C ILE A 407 -48.30 -10.96 -14.33
N LYS A 408 -49.51 -11.44 -14.03
CA LYS A 408 -50.51 -11.79 -15.05
C LYS A 408 -50.94 -10.57 -15.84
N VAL A 409 -51.22 -9.45 -15.19
CA VAL A 409 -51.58 -8.19 -15.82
C VAL A 409 -50.43 -7.68 -16.68
N MET A 410 -49.20 -7.74 -16.19
CA MET A 410 -48.01 -7.35 -16.94
C MET A 410 -47.87 -8.18 -18.24
N GLY A 411 -48.06 -9.50 -18.15
CA GLY A 411 -48.03 -10.40 -19.29
C GLY A 411 -49.07 -10.07 -20.35
N MET A 412 -50.28 -9.63 -19.93
CA MET A 412 -51.35 -9.20 -20.84
C MET A 412 -51.08 -7.84 -21.49
N MET A 413 -50.43 -6.91 -20.79
CA MET A 413 -50.07 -5.58 -21.28
C MET A 413 -48.78 -5.54 -22.12
N GLY A 414 -47.89 -6.49 -21.94
CA GLY A 414 -46.65 -6.59 -22.63
C GLY A 414 -46.80 -7.09 -24.05
N GLY A 415 -46.99 -6.16 -25.00
CA GLY A 415 -46.82 -6.48 -26.42
C GLY A 415 -45.41 -7.03 -26.70
N ASN A 416 -45.22 -7.87 -27.70
CA ASN A 416 -44.01 -8.53 -28.15
C ASN A 416 -42.88 -7.58 -28.65
N GLY A 417 -42.92 -6.30 -28.33
CA GLY A 417 -41.94 -5.29 -28.71
C GLY A 417 -41.13 -4.79 -27.52
N GLY A 418 -39.89 -5.28 -27.41
CA GLY A 418 -38.91 -4.82 -26.41
C GLY A 418 -37.69 -5.75 -26.39
N ASP A 419 -36.55 -5.23 -25.91
CA ASP A 419 -35.35 -6.01 -25.73
C ASP A 419 -35.63 -7.21 -24.81
N LEU A 420 -35.21 -8.41 -25.23
CA LEU A 420 -35.39 -9.65 -24.50
C LEU A 420 -34.77 -9.62 -23.10
N GLN A 421 -33.63 -8.97 -22.99
CA GLN A 421 -32.94 -8.79 -21.72
C GLN A 421 -33.75 -7.93 -20.72
N VAL A 422 -34.33 -6.82 -21.19
CA VAL A 422 -35.17 -5.94 -20.36
C VAL A 422 -36.40 -6.69 -19.87
N ARG A 423 -36.97 -7.56 -20.71
CA ARG A 423 -38.11 -8.40 -20.35
C ARG A 423 -37.70 -9.44 -19.29
N ALA A 424 -36.60 -10.14 -19.49
CA ALA A 424 -36.09 -11.12 -18.54
C ALA A 424 -35.83 -10.49 -17.16
N LEU A 425 -35.12 -9.34 -17.12
CA LEU A 425 -34.88 -8.58 -15.90
C LEU A 425 -36.16 -8.19 -15.16
N ARG A 426 -37.18 -7.80 -15.87
CA ARG A 426 -38.46 -7.34 -15.27
C ARG A 426 -39.11 -8.44 -14.40
N TYR A 427 -39.09 -9.70 -14.87
CA TYR A 427 -39.72 -10.81 -14.14
C TYR A 427 -38.91 -11.35 -12.98
N LEU A 428 -37.67 -10.94 -12.85
CA LEU A 428 -36.81 -11.30 -11.69
C LEU A 428 -37.23 -10.55 -10.41
N TYR A 429 -37.94 -9.42 -10.51
CA TYR A 429 -38.27 -8.55 -9.39
C TYR A 429 -39.81 -8.38 -9.24
N PRO A 430 -40.53 -9.35 -8.66
CA PRO A 430 -42.00 -9.32 -8.53
C PRO A 430 -42.51 -8.11 -7.75
N GLU A 431 -41.75 -7.66 -6.74
CA GLU A 431 -42.06 -6.45 -5.95
C GLU A 431 -42.14 -5.19 -6.83
N LYS A 432 -41.29 -5.07 -7.85
CA LYS A 432 -41.30 -3.93 -8.76
C LYS A 432 -42.47 -3.99 -9.72
N ILE A 433 -42.77 -5.18 -10.22
CA ILE A 433 -43.99 -5.34 -11.05
C ILE A 433 -45.22 -4.87 -10.26
N PHE A 434 -45.29 -5.27 -8.99
CA PHE A 434 -46.39 -4.86 -8.11
C PHE A 434 -46.43 -3.34 -7.90
N GLN A 435 -45.31 -2.71 -7.59
CA GLN A 435 -45.19 -1.26 -7.40
C GLN A 435 -45.56 -0.46 -8.66
N GLN A 436 -45.27 -0.96 -9.87
CA GLN A 436 -45.65 -0.31 -11.12
C GLN A 436 -47.18 -0.16 -11.27
N PHE A 437 -47.96 -1.08 -10.70
CA PHE A 437 -49.42 -1.06 -10.78
C PHE A 437 -50.09 -0.32 -9.61
N GLU A 438 -49.59 -0.50 -8.40
CA GLU A 438 -50.21 0.01 -7.17
C GLU A 438 -49.56 1.32 -6.68
N GLY A 439 -48.44 1.74 -7.29
CA GLY A 439 -47.65 2.92 -6.93
C GLY A 439 -46.52 2.66 -5.95
N ASP A 440 -45.52 3.55 -5.97
CA ASP A 440 -44.30 3.42 -5.18
C ASP A 440 -44.51 3.49 -3.66
N SER A 441 -45.68 4.02 -3.22
CA SER A 441 -46.00 4.11 -1.79
C SER A 441 -46.60 2.82 -1.21
N THR A 442 -46.82 1.78 -2.02
CA THR A 442 -47.35 0.51 -1.54
C THR A 442 -46.31 -0.34 -0.87
N THR A 443 -46.61 -0.77 0.36
CA THR A 443 -45.73 -1.54 1.21
C THR A 443 -45.81 -3.04 0.87
N TRP A 444 -45.06 -3.44 -0.19
CA TRP A 444 -44.90 -4.84 -0.55
C TRP A 444 -44.29 -5.68 0.57
N THR A 445 -43.52 -5.06 1.46
CA THR A 445 -42.92 -5.69 2.61
C THR A 445 -43.90 -6.25 3.65
N GLN A 446 -45.22 -5.89 3.55
CA GLN A 446 -46.23 -6.37 4.46
C GLN A 446 -46.71 -7.80 4.17
N PHE A 447 -46.62 -8.26 2.92
CA PHE A 447 -47.15 -9.54 2.50
C PHE A 447 -46.12 -10.46 1.81
N ASP A 448 -44.93 -9.95 1.51
CA ASP A 448 -43.88 -10.75 0.90
C ASP A 448 -43.30 -11.75 1.93
N PRO A 449 -43.42 -13.06 1.70
CA PRO A 449 -42.98 -14.05 2.68
C PRO A 449 -41.45 -14.06 2.91
N ARG A 450 -40.67 -13.48 2.00
CA ARG A 450 -39.23 -13.35 2.16
C ARG A 450 -38.85 -12.42 3.33
N ILE A 451 -39.76 -11.45 3.65
CA ILE A 451 -39.57 -10.55 4.79
C ILE A 451 -39.73 -11.29 6.11
N ASP A 452 -40.81 -12.07 6.27
CA ASP A 452 -41.06 -12.84 7.49
C ASP A 452 -39.93 -13.84 7.71
N TRP A 453 -39.47 -14.51 6.66
CA TRP A 453 -38.31 -15.40 6.70
C TRP A 453 -37.03 -14.67 7.09
N LEU A 454 -36.75 -13.47 6.55
CA LEU A 454 -35.57 -12.69 6.91
C LEU A 454 -35.57 -12.30 8.40
N LEU A 455 -36.73 -11.89 8.92
CA LEU A 455 -36.86 -11.60 10.34
C LEU A 455 -36.62 -12.81 11.23
N GLU A 456 -37.15 -13.99 10.85
CA GLU A 456 -36.90 -15.26 11.56
C GLU A 456 -35.41 -15.62 11.54
N LEU A 457 -34.74 -15.47 10.39
CA LEU A 457 -33.28 -15.70 10.28
C LEU A 457 -32.53 -14.77 11.23
N LEU A 458 -32.81 -13.49 11.22
CA LEU A 458 -32.14 -12.50 12.06
C LEU A 458 -32.41 -12.74 13.56
N LEU A 459 -33.61 -13.16 13.94
CA LEU A 459 -33.94 -13.50 15.32
C LEU A 459 -33.23 -14.78 15.78
N SER A 460 -33.05 -15.76 14.89
CA SER A 460 -32.32 -17.00 15.21
C SER A 460 -30.80 -16.77 15.30
N ALA A 461 -30.26 -15.83 14.54
CA ALA A 461 -28.85 -15.49 14.42
C ALA A 461 -28.45 -14.22 15.20
N ARG A 462 -29.04 -13.96 16.38
CA ARG A 462 -28.90 -12.68 17.15
C ARG A 462 -27.45 -12.27 17.46
N GLN A 463 -26.53 -13.20 17.55
CA GLN A 463 -25.11 -12.91 17.85
C GLN A 463 -24.25 -12.90 16.60
N GLN A 464 -24.81 -13.16 15.43
CA GLN A 464 -24.10 -13.22 14.18
C GLN A 464 -24.37 -11.97 13.32
N LYS A 465 -23.39 -11.58 12.53
CA LYS A 465 -23.54 -10.51 11.55
C LYS A 465 -24.05 -11.07 10.24
N VAL A 466 -25.05 -10.44 9.67
CA VAL A 466 -25.70 -10.89 8.42
C VAL A 466 -25.57 -9.79 7.37
N LEU A 467 -25.00 -10.12 6.22
CA LEU A 467 -24.96 -9.24 5.06
C LEU A 467 -26.10 -9.62 4.10
N VAL A 468 -26.96 -8.66 3.77
CA VAL A 468 -28.04 -8.84 2.80
C VAL A 468 -27.73 -8.01 1.57
N ILE A 469 -27.69 -8.64 0.40
CA ILE A 469 -27.47 -7.93 -0.88
C ILE A 469 -28.68 -8.09 -1.77
N CYS A 470 -29.13 -6.98 -2.33
CA CYS A 470 -30.17 -6.92 -3.35
C CYS A 470 -29.72 -6.03 -4.52
N SER A 471 -30.43 -6.03 -5.63
CA SER A 471 -30.01 -5.31 -6.83
C SER A 471 -30.19 -3.79 -6.75
N GLU A 472 -31.11 -3.29 -5.90
CA GLU A 472 -31.47 -1.88 -5.91
C GLU A 472 -31.52 -1.22 -4.54
N ALA A 473 -31.21 0.09 -4.53
CA ALA A 473 -31.28 0.94 -3.34
C ALA A 473 -32.68 0.96 -2.71
N ALA A 474 -33.74 1.08 -3.51
CA ALA A 474 -35.11 1.14 -3.02
C ALA A 474 -35.49 -0.14 -2.24
N THR A 475 -35.09 -1.30 -2.73
CA THR A 475 -35.28 -2.59 -2.05
C THR A 475 -34.50 -2.64 -0.74
N ALA A 476 -33.23 -2.22 -0.72
CA ALA A 476 -32.41 -2.19 0.50
C ALA A 476 -33.02 -1.29 1.58
N ILE A 477 -33.47 -0.11 1.20
CA ILE A 477 -34.12 0.86 2.12
C ILE A 477 -35.45 0.27 2.68
N ALA A 478 -36.29 -0.33 1.82
CA ALA A 478 -37.55 -0.92 2.25
C ALA A 478 -37.32 -2.13 3.21
N LEU A 479 -36.28 -2.91 2.96
CA LEU A 479 -35.87 -4.01 3.86
C LEU A 479 -35.38 -3.46 5.22
N GLU A 480 -34.56 -2.41 5.23
CA GLU A 480 -34.10 -1.77 6.48
C GLU A 480 -35.27 -1.29 7.32
N GLU A 481 -36.21 -0.55 6.69
CA GLU A 481 -37.41 -0.05 7.37
C GLU A 481 -38.24 -1.19 7.93
N ALA A 482 -38.44 -2.27 7.19
CA ALA A 482 -39.19 -3.43 7.64
C ALA A 482 -38.51 -4.13 8.84
N VAL A 483 -37.23 -4.36 8.77
CA VAL A 483 -36.42 -5.01 9.86
C VAL A 483 -36.43 -4.16 11.12
N ARG A 484 -36.26 -2.86 10.99
CA ARG A 484 -36.25 -1.91 12.10
C ARG A 484 -37.64 -1.73 12.75
N THR A 485 -38.66 -1.58 11.94
CA THR A 485 -39.99 -1.25 12.43
C THR A 485 -40.77 -2.45 12.98
N ARG A 486 -40.57 -3.65 12.42
CA ARG A 486 -41.35 -4.85 12.83
C ARG A 486 -40.74 -5.54 14.05
N GLU A 487 -39.42 -5.63 14.15
CA GLU A 487 -38.75 -6.39 15.22
C GLU A 487 -37.74 -5.56 16.02
N GLY A 488 -37.53 -4.29 15.69
CA GLY A 488 -36.58 -3.42 16.38
C GLY A 488 -35.14 -3.88 16.26
N ILE A 489 -34.81 -4.65 15.23
CA ILE A 489 -33.44 -5.14 14.98
C ILE A 489 -32.57 -3.99 14.51
N ARG A 490 -31.37 -3.89 15.07
CA ARG A 490 -30.39 -2.90 14.65
C ARG A 490 -29.87 -3.20 13.25
N ALA A 491 -30.25 -2.37 12.29
CA ALA A 491 -29.91 -2.49 10.91
C ALA A 491 -29.12 -1.27 10.42
N ALA A 492 -28.28 -1.47 9.43
CA ALA A 492 -27.62 -0.43 8.65
C ALA A 492 -27.94 -0.63 7.17
N VAL A 493 -27.98 0.45 6.41
CA VAL A 493 -28.21 0.42 4.97
C VAL A 493 -26.99 0.98 4.22
N PHE A 494 -26.76 0.50 3.00
CA PHE A 494 -25.61 0.87 2.18
C PHE A 494 -26.00 0.83 0.70
N HIS A 495 -26.09 2.00 0.06
CA HIS A 495 -26.56 2.11 -1.33
C HIS A 495 -25.90 3.29 -2.07
N GLU A 496 -26.06 3.34 -3.40
CA GLU A 496 -25.43 4.30 -4.31
C GLU A 496 -25.83 5.77 -4.04
N GLY A 497 -27.00 6.02 -3.49
CA GLY A 497 -27.45 7.37 -3.14
C GLY A 497 -26.80 7.98 -1.90
N MET A 498 -25.97 7.21 -1.16
CA MET A 498 -25.26 7.68 0.03
C MET A 498 -23.89 8.25 -0.33
N SER A 499 -23.46 9.30 0.39
CA SER A 499 -22.10 9.80 0.33
C SER A 499 -21.08 8.77 0.87
N LEU A 500 -19.82 8.90 0.50
CA LEU A 500 -18.74 8.02 1.00
C LEU A 500 -18.68 7.99 2.54
N ILE A 501 -18.84 9.15 3.18
CA ILE A 501 -18.82 9.27 4.64
C ILE A 501 -19.98 8.51 5.28
N GLU A 502 -21.18 8.60 4.71
CA GLU A 502 -22.36 7.87 5.21
C GLU A 502 -22.18 6.35 5.04
N ARG A 503 -21.64 5.92 3.90
CA ARG A 503 -21.30 4.51 3.67
C ARG A 503 -20.26 4.00 4.67
N ASP A 504 -19.24 4.81 5.00
CA ASP A 504 -18.23 4.46 5.99
C ASP A 504 -18.82 4.32 7.39
N LYS A 505 -19.72 5.23 7.77
CA LYS A 505 -20.44 5.15 9.04
C LYS A 505 -21.31 3.90 9.15
N SER A 506 -22.04 3.56 8.08
CA SER A 506 -22.88 2.35 8.04
C SER A 506 -22.04 1.08 8.15
N ALA A 507 -20.93 0.99 7.41
CA ALA A 507 -20.01 -0.15 7.48
C ALA A 507 -19.34 -0.26 8.87
N ALA A 508 -18.90 0.86 9.45
CA ALA A 508 -18.33 0.90 10.79
C ALA A 508 -19.35 0.49 11.86
N TYR A 509 -20.60 0.95 11.73
CA TYR A 509 -21.69 0.53 12.63
C TYR A 509 -21.98 -0.96 12.53
N PHE A 510 -21.92 -1.54 11.33
CA PHE A 510 -22.05 -2.98 11.13
C PHE A 510 -20.86 -3.76 11.70
N ALA A 511 -19.64 -3.24 11.62
CA ALA A 511 -18.43 -3.89 12.12
C ALA A 511 -18.33 -3.92 13.66
N GLN A 512 -19.04 -3.03 14.39
CA GLN A 512 -19.00 -2.99 15.86
C GLN A 512 -19.56 -4.29 16.43
N SER A 513 -18.76 -4.96 17.30
CA SER A 513 -19.16 -6.19 17.99
C SER A 513 -20.23 -5.92 19.05
N GLU A 514 -20.06 -4.87 19.86
CA GLU A 514 -21.02 -4.48 20.89
C GLU A 514 -21.78 -3.22 20.48
N GLY A 515 -23.12 -3.27 20.59
CA GLY A 515 -23.97 -2.13 20.26
C GLY A 515 -24.14 -1.82 18.78
N GLY A 516 -23.43 -2.48 17.88
CA GLY A 516 -23.48 -2.29 16.43
C GLY A 516 -24.69 -2.91 15.75
N ALA A 517 -24.84 -2.64 14.44
CA ALA A 517 -25.88 -3.26 13.64
C ALA A 517 -25.66 -4.76 13.50
N GLN A 518 -26.74 -5.54 13.61
CA GLN A 518 -26.73 -6.98 13.38
C GLN A 518 -26.73 -7.29 11.87
N VAL A 519 -27.44 -6.49 11.09
CA VAL A 519 -27.61 -6.70 9.65
C VAL A 519 -27.19 -5.45 8.88
N LEU A 520 -26.50 -5.64 7.77
CA LEU A 520 -26.22 -4.63 6.77
C LEU A 520 -26.96 -4.98 5.48
N LEU A 521 -27.84 -4.07 5.05
CA LEU A 521 -28.65 -4.24 3.84
C LEU A 521 -28.06 -3.37 2.72
N CYS A 522 -27.61 -4.03 1.66
CA CYS A 522 -26.88 -3.38 0.57
C CYS A 522 -27.62 -3.47 -0.74
N SER A 523 -27.54 -2.40 -1.55
CA SER A 523 -27.77 -2.51 -2.99
C SER A 523 -26.56 -3.15 -3.70
N GLU A 524 -26.58 -3.25 -5.03
CA GLU A 524 -25.48 -3.82 -5.81
C GLU A 524 -24.11 -3.19 -5.49
N ILE A 525 -24.06 -1.92 -5.14
CA ILE A 525 -22.83 -1.24 -4.73
C ILE A 525 -22.20 -1.84 -3.47
N GLY A 526 -22.98 -2.54 -2.64
CA GLY A 526 -22.46 -3.33 -1.52
C GLY A 526 -21.57 -4.48 -1.96
N SER A 527 -21.62 -4.86 -3.23
CA SER A 527 -20.73 -5.83 -3.85
C SER A 527 -19.36 -5.25 -4.24
N GLU A 528 -19.11 -3.94 -4.07
CA GLU A 528 -17.88 -3.28 -4.49
C GLU A 528 -16.94 -2.96 -3.30
N GLY A 529 -15.67 -3.36 -3.41
CA GLY A 529 -14.52 -2.80 -2.70
C GLY A 529 -14.37 -3.04 -1.19
N ARG A 530 -15.40 -3.49 -0.43
CA ARG A 530 -15.32 -3.60 1.04
C ARG A 530 -15.11 -5.02 1.54
N ASN A 531 -14.48 -5.12 2.72
CA ASN A 531 -14.22 -6.39 3.40
C ASN A 531 -15.16 -6.56 4.60
N PHE A 532 -15.96 -7.63 4.60
CA PHE A 532 -16.87 -7.99 5.68
C PHE A 532 -16.56 -9.38 6.27
N GLN A 533 -15.26 -9.76 6.33
CA GLN A 533 -14.81 -11.07 6.82
C GLN A 533 -15.26 -11.41 8.26
N PHE A 534 -15.65 -10.42 9.05
CA PHE A 534 -16.22 -10.64 10.38
C PHE A 534 -17.66 -11.18 10.34
N ALA A 535 -18.31 -11.19 9.17
CA ALA A 535 -19.61 -11.79 8.93
C ALA A 535 -19.47 -13.11 8.18
N SER A 536 -20.31 -14.09 8.48
CA SER A 536 -20.32 -15.42 7.81
C SER A 536 -21.65 -15.76 7.14
N HIS A 537 -22.68 -14.95 7.33
CA HIS A 537 -24.00 -15.14 6.72
C HIS A 537 -24.23 -14.13 5.61
N LEU A 538 -24.43 -14.61 4.39
CA LEU A 538 -24.79 -13.82 3.20
C LEU A 538 -26.21 -14.16 2.76
N VAL A 539 -27.09 -13.19 2.73
CA VAL A 539 -28.41 -13.31 2.12
C VAL A 539 -28.40 -12.67 0.74
N LEU A 540 -28.64 -13.46 -0.28
CA LEU A 540 -28.88 -12.99 -1.64
C LEU A 540 -30.41 -12.84 -1.81
N PHE A 541 -30.94 -11.66 -1.51
CA PHE A 541 -32.37 -11.41 -1.52
C PHE A 541 -32.98 -11.53 -2.92
N ASP A 542 -32.17 -11.17 -3.92
CA ASP A 542 -32.38 -11.43 -5.33
C ASP A 542 -31.09 -11.91 -5.98
N LEU A 543 -31.19 -12.52 -7.16
CA LEU A 543 -30.04 -13.02 -7.92
C LEU A 543 -29.75 -12.09 -9.11
N PRO A 544 -28.46 -11.72 -9.33
CA PRO A 544 -28.08 -10.95 -10.49
C PRO A 544 -28.12 -11.82 -11.75
N LEU A 545 -28.38 -11.20 -12.89
CA LEU A 545 -28.41 -11.90 -14.17
C LEU A 545 -26.99 -12.23 -14.68
N ASN A 546 -26.00 -11.41 -14.30
CA ASN A 546 -24.60 -11.59 -14.67
C ASN A 546 -23.91 -12.48 -13.63
N PRO A 547 -23.28 -13.62 -14.06
CA PRO A 547 -22.54 -14.50 -13.16
C PRO A 547 -21.38 -13.82 -12.41
N ASP A 548 -20.71 -12.85 -13.03
CA ASP A 548 -19.60 -12.14 -12.41
C ASP A 548 -20.07 -11.34 -11.19
N LEU A 549 -21.29 -10.77 -11.23
CA LEU A 549 -21.86 -10.09 -10.08
C LEU A 549 -22.23 -11.06 -8.95
N LEU A 550 -22.66 -12.28 -9.27
CA LEU A 550 -22.91 -13.31 -8.26
C LEU A 550 -21.62 -13.64 -7.50
N GLU A 551 -20.53 -13.89 -8.22
CA GLU A 551 -19.22 -14.16 -7.61
C GLU A 551 -18.71 -12.95 -6.82
N GLN A 552 -18.92 -11.74 -7.30
CA GLN A 552 -18.58 -10.51 -6.56
C GLN A 552 -19.37 -10.39 -5.25
N ARG A 553 -20.68 -10.68 -5.25
CA ARG A 553 -21.51 -10.67 -4.03
C ARG A 553 -21.03 -11.70 -3.01
N ILE A 554 -20.75 -12.93 -3.43
CA ILE A 554 -20.23 -13.98 -2.56
C ILE A 554 -18.83 -13.62 -2.05
N GLY A 555 -17.99 -13.08 -2.91
CA GLY A 555 -16.63 -12.65 -2.60
C GLY A 555 -16.53 -11.53 -1.55
N ARG A 556 -17.62 -10.96 -1.05
CA ARG A 556 -17.60 -10.04 0.10
C ARG A 556 -17.25 -10.73 1.41
N LEU A 557 -17.71 -11.97 1.57
CA LEU A 557 -17.47 -12.77 2.77
C LEU A 557 -16.43 -13.87 2.50
N ASP A 558 -16.40 -14.37 1.28
CA ASP A 558 -15.56 -15.47 0.84
C ASP A 558 -14.16 -14.97 0.45
N ARG A 559 -13.31 -14.80 1.46
CA ARG A 559 -11.94 -14.29 1.32
C ARG A 559 -10.97 -15.10 2.15
N ILE A 560 -9.71 -15.07 1.77
CA ILE A 560 -8.62 -15.67 2.55
C ILE A 560 -8.60 -15.06 3.95
N GLY A 561 -8.55 -15.92 4.97
CA GLY A 561 -8.55 -15.54 6.38
C GLY A 561 -9.92 -15.54 7.04
N GLN A 562 -11.01 -15.79 6.30
CA GLN A 562 -12.32 -16.10 6.87
C GLN A 562 -12.25 -17.45 7.59
N ARG A 563 -12.56 -17.46 8.89
CA ARG A 563 -12.46 -18.67 9.75
C ARG A 563 -13.71 -19.54 9.74
N ASN A 564 -14.85 -18.93 9.37
CA ASN A 564 -16.14 -19.60 9.39
C ASN A 564 -16.58 -19.95 7.97
N THR A 565 -17.34 -21.04 7.83
CA THR A 565 -18.05 -21.35 6.58
C THR A 565 -18.94 -20.19 6.19
N VAL A 566 -18.95 -19.83 4.91
CA VAL A 566 -19.84 -18.80 4.38
C VAL A 566 -21.21 -19.44 4.11
N GLU A 567 -22.18 -19.12 4.94
CA GLU A 567 -23.57 -19.55 4.79
C GLU A 567 -24.30 -18.64 3.80
N ILE A 568 -24.57 -19.13 2.61
CA ILE A 568 -25.25 -18.40 1.54
C ILE A 568 -26.74 -18.73 1.59
N HIS A 569 -27.57 -17.77 1.87
CA HIS A 569 -29.02 -17.90 1.99
C HIS A 569 -29.71 -17.30 0.78
N VAL A 570 -30.53 -18.10 0.08
CA VAL A 570 -31.26 -17.65 -1.11
C VAL A 570 -32.76 -17.89 -0.91
N PRO A 571 -33.52 -16.88 -0.44
CA PRO A 571 -35.00 -16.94 -0.42
C PRO A 571 -35.52 -16.69 -1.83
N TYR A 572 -36.41 -17.55 -2.31
CA TYR A 572 -36.99 -17.42 -3.63
C TYR A 572 -38.50 -17.75 -3.68
N LEU A 573 -39.18 -17.16 -4.62
CA LEU A 573 -40.61 -17.43 -4.85
C LEU A 573 -40.77 -18.52 -5.90
N GLU A 574 -41.49 -19.59 -5.54
CA GLU A 574 -41.71 -20.75 -6.40
C GLU A 574 -42.50 -20.37 -7.68
N GLY A 575 -42.18 -21.01 -8.79
CA GLY A 575 -42.83 -20.77 -10.08
C GLY A 575 -42.53 -19.42 -10.72
N THR A 576 -41.46 -18.74 -10.32
CA THR A 576 -41.03 -17.45 -10.88
C THR A 576 -39.71 -17.58 -11.64
N SER A 577 -39.32 -16.52 -12.36
CA SER A 577 -38.00 -16.41 -13.02
C SER A 577 -36.84 -16.46 -12.03
N GLN A 578 -37.06 -16.09 -10.77
CA GLN A 578 -36.07 -16.27 -9.69
C GLN A 578 -35.74 -17.75 -9.45
N HIS A 579 -36.75 -18.61 -9.44
CA HIS A 579 -36.55 -20.05 -9.29
C HIS A 579 -35.76 -20.63 -10.48
N ALA A 580 -36.09 -20.25 -11.70
CA ALA A 580 -35.38 -20.70 -12.88
C ALA A 580 -33.88 -20.27 -12.85
N LEU A 581 -33.64 -19.02 -12.48
CA LEU A 581 -32.28 -18.48 -12.38
C LEU A 581 -31.46 -19.15 -11.27
N LEU A 582 -32.07 -19.39 -10.09
CA LEU A 582 -31.45 -20.14 -9.00
C LEU A 582 -31.03 -21.54 -9.45
N ARG A 583 -31.92 -22.29 -10.12
CA ARG A 583 -31.61 -23.63 -10.63
C ARG A 583 -30.50 -23.59 -11.68
N TRP A 584 -30.48 -22.58 -12.54
CA TRP A 584 -29.43 -22.41 -13.53
C TRP A 584 -28.06 -22.21 -12.88
N TYR A 585 -27.95 -21.33 -11.87
CA TYR A 585 -26.69 -21.12 -11.13
C TYR A 585 -26.27 -22.34 -10.31
N HIS A 586 -27.21 -22.98 -9.61
CA HIS A 586 -26.90 -24.11 -8.72
C HIS A 586 -26.70 -25.41 -9.52
N ALA A 587 -27.70 -25.85 -10.24
CA ALA A 587 -27.67 -27.15 -10.93
C ALA A 587 -26.93 -27.12 -12.28
N GLY A 588 -26.83 -25.94 -12.92
CA GLY A 588 -26.15 -25.77 -14.21
C GLY A 588 -24.65 -25.49 -14.06
N LEU A 589 -24.28 -24.61 -13.14
CA LEU A 589 -22.93 -24.07 -13.00
C LEU A 589 -22.22 -24.42 -11.69
N ASP A 590 -22.95 -24.86 -10.67
CA ASP A 590 -22.47 -25.02 -9.28
C ASP A 590 -21.81 -23.73 -8.73
N ALA A 591 -22.36 -22.57 -9.09
CA ALA A 591 -21.72 -21.27 -8.87
C ALA A 591 -21.85 -20.71 -7.45
N PHE A 592 -22.58 -21.37 -6.54
CA PHE A 592 -22.69 -20.95 -5.14
C PHE A 592 -21.62 -21.59 -4.26
N GLU A 593 -21.45 -22.90 -4.36
CA GLU A 593 -20.54 -23.67 -3.49
C GLU A 593 -19.10 -23.73 -4.04
N GLN A 594 -18.97 -23.61 -5.37
CA GLN A 594 -17.68 -23.56 -6.06
C GLN A 594 -17.51 -22.23 -6.81
N THR A 595 -16.27 -21.76 -6.91
CA THR A 595 -15.95 -20.70 -7.87
C THR A 595 -16.10 -21.23 -9.29
N CYS A 596 -16.74 -20.48 -10.15
CA CYS A 596 -17.00 -20.90 -11.52
C CYS A 596 -16.37 -19.94 -12.55
N PRO A 597 -15.08 -20.06 -12.83
CA PRO A 597 -14.39 -19.20 -13.80
C PRO A 597 -14.91 -19.34 -15.23
N THR A 598 -15.61 -20.43 -15.53
CA THR A 598 -16.26 -20.66 -16.84
C THR A 598 -17.66 -20.06 -16.93
N ALA A 599 -18.20 -19.49 -15.87
CA ALA A 599 -19.58 -19.01 -15.81
C ALA A 599 -19.91 -18.00 -16.90
N ARG A 600 -19.02 -17.03 -17.16
CA ARG A 600 -19.23 -16.01 -18.19
C ARG A 600 -19.24 -16.56 -19.63
N PRO A 601 -18.25 -17.34 -20.09
CA PRO A 601 -18.30 -17.99 -21.41
C PRO A 601 -19.55 -18.86 -21.59
N VAL A 602 -19.95 -19.62 -20.57
CA VAL A 602 -21.16 -20.45 -20.61
C VAL A 602 -22.41 -19.57 -20.71
N PHE A 603 -22.48 -18.50 -19.90
CA PHE A 603 -23.59 -17.52 -19.96
C PHE A 603 -23.75 -16.92 -21.36
N GLU A 604 -22.67 -16.46 -21.99
CA GLU A 604 -22.75 -15.91 -23.35
C GLU A 604 -23.21 -16.93 -24.37
N ALA A 605 -22.84 -18.20 -24.22
CA ALA A 605 -23.26 -19.28 -25.11
C ALA A 605 -24.73 -19.67 -24.99
N VAL A 606 -25.34 -19.53 -23.78
CA VAL A 606 -26.76 -19.88 -23.54
C VAL A 606 -27.65 -18.66 -23.31
N ARG A 607 -27.14 -17.47 -23.50
CA ARG A 607 -27.77 -16.18 -23.11
C ARG A 607 -29.16 -15.99 -23.68
N GLU A 608 -29.33 -16.23 -24.96
CA GLU A 608 -30.64 -16.03 -25.61
C GLU A 608 -31.70 -17.02 -25.10
N GLU A 609 -31.31 -18.26 -24.86
CA GLU A 609 -32.19 -19.29 -24.33
C GLU A 609 -32.56 -18.99 -22.86
N LEU A 610 -31.61 -18.61 -22.05
CA LEU A 610 -31.82 -18.20 -20.67
C LEU A 610 -32.77 -17.00 -20.60
N PHE A 611 -32.53 -15.97 -21.40
CA PHE A 611 -33.40 -14.78 -21.42
C PHE A 611 -34.80 -15.10 -21.93
N THR A 612 -34.93 -15.99 -22.91
CA THR A 612 -36.22 -16.45 -23.42
C THR A 612 -37.03 -17.15 -22.33
N LEU A 613 -36.36 -18.05 -21.57
CA LEU A 613 -36.99 -18.75 -20.47
C LEU A 613 -37.43 -17.76 -19.36
N LEU A 614 -36.55 -16.87 -18.94
CA LEU A 614 -36.85 -15.87 -17.88
C LEU A 614 -37.97 -14.89 -18.30
N ALA A 615 -37.99 -14.49 -19.57
CA ALA A 615 -38.99 -13.57 -20.10
C ALA A 615 -40.36 -14.23 -20.35
N ALA A 616 -40.44 -15.55 -20.49
CA ALA A 616 -41.70 -16.28 -20.71
C ALA A 616 -42.55 -16.37 -19.43
N ASN A 617 -41.94 -16.26 -18.26
CA ASN A 617 -42.58 -16.43 -16.94
C ASN A 617 -43.48 -17.68 -16.84
N ASP A 618 -43.29 -18.62 -17.73
CA ASP A 618 -43.88 -19.95 -17.73
C ASP A 618 -42.68 -20.91 -17.63
N ASN A 619 -42.37 -21.30 -16.41
CA ASN A 619 -41.27 -22.22 -16.14
C ASN A 619 -41.71 -23.63 -16.54
N GLY A 620 -41.81 -23.87 -17.82
CA GLY A 620 -41.93 -25.22 -18.34
C GLY A 620 -40.70 -26.00 -17.85
N GLU A 621 -40.89 -26.89 -16.91
CA GLU A 621 -39.80 -27.72 -16.32
C GLU A 621 -38.96 -28.37 -17.44
N GLU A 622 -39.57 -28.80 -18.54
CA GLU A 622 -38.88 -29.39 -19.67
C GLU A 622 -37.91 -28.40 -20.35
N ALA A 623 -38.28 -27.13 -20.52
CA ALA A 623 -37.44 -26.13 -21.15
C ALA A 623 -36.26 -25.74 -20.24
N LEU A 624 -36.49 -25.70 -18.92
CA LEU A 624 -35.46 -25.42 -17.94
C LEU A 624 -34.48 -26.61 -17.86
N ASP A 625 -34.98 -27.84 -17.83
CA ASP A 625 -34.12 -29.03 -17.80
C ASP A 625 -33.25 -29.16 -19.06
N ALA A 626 -33.79 -28.86 -20.24
CA ALA A 626 -33.05 -28.81 -21.49
C ALA A 626 -31.93 -27.73 -21.45
N LEU A 627 -32.22 -26.55 -20.90
CA LEU A 627 -31.21 -25.49 -20.70
C LEU A 627 -30.13 -25.93 -19.72
N LEU A 628 -30.48 -26.61 -18.63
CA LEU A 628 -29.52 -27.12 -17.65
C LEU A 628 -28.59 -28.19 -18.26
N GLU A 629 -29.11 -29.13 -19.04
CA GLU A 629 -28.33 -30.13 -19.75
C GLU A 629 -27.36 -29.47 -20.73
N ARG A 630 -27.82 -28.50 -21.50
CA ARG A 630 -26.97 -27.74 -22.44
C ARG A 630 -25.91 -26.93 -21.71
N THR A 631 -26.26 -26.30 -20.62
CA THR A 631 -25.32 -25.55 -19.76
C THR A 631 -24.19 -26.47 -19.28
N ARG A 632 -24.52 -27.65 -18.75
CA ARG A 632 -23.54 -28.64 -18.29
C ARG A 632 -22.67 -29.17 -19.44
N ALA A 633 -23.27 -29.44 -20.60
CA ALA A 633 -22.55 -29.92 -21.78
C ALA A 633 -21.49 -28.91 -22.27
N ILE A 634 -21.67 -27.62 -22.03
CA ILE A 634 -20.71 -26.56 -22.35
C ILE A 634 -19.74 -26.36 -21.18
N HIS A 635 -20.24 -26.37 -19.94
CA HIS A 635 -19.47 -26.13 -18.73
C HIS A 635 -18.39 -27.19 -18.48
N GLU A 636 -18.73 -28.46 -18.50
CA GLU A 636 -17.84 -29.58 -18.17
C GLU A 636 -16.56 -29.64 -19.06
N PRO A 637 -16.69 -29.54 -20.40
CA PRO A 637 -15.50 -29.51 -21.25
C PRO A 637 -14.63 -28.26 -21.05
N LEU A 638 -15.25 -27.10 -20.80
CA LEU A 638 -14.52 -25.87 -20.52
C LEU A 638 -13.78 -25.97 -19.18
N LYS A 639 -14.41 -26.52 -18.15
CA LYS A 639 -13.80 -26.77 -16.84
C LYS A 639 -12.62 -27.74 -16.96
N ALA A 640 -12.81 -28.86 -17.65
CA ALA A 640 -11.75 -29.84 -17.89
C ALA A 640 -10.57 -29.24 -18.68
N LYS A 641 -10.88 -28.38 -19.67
CA LYS A 641 -9.84 -27.67 -20.44
C LYS A 641 -9.07 -26.68 -19.56
N LEU A 642 -9.74 -25.94 -18.69
CA LEU A 642 -9.09 -25.05 -17.72
C LEU A 642 -8.23 -25.82 -16.71
N GLU A 643 -8.71 -26.94 -16.21
CA GLU A 643 -7.95 -27.80 -15.29
C GLU A 643 -6.75 -28.47 -15.96
N SER A 644 -6.89 -28.92 -17.22
CA SER A 644 -5.78 -29.48 -17.99
C SER A 644 -4.76 -28.45 -18.47
N GLY A 645 -5.20 -27.21 -18.70
CA GLY A 645 -4.33 -26.09 -19.10
C GLY A 645 -3.69 -25.33 -17.92
N ARG A 646 -3.93 -25.75 -16.68
CA ARG A 646 -3.30 -25.13 -15.50
C ARG A 646 -1.81 -25.42 -15.50
N ASP A 647 -1.02 -24.38 -15.57
CA ASP A 647 0.41 -24.49 -15.33
C ASP A 647 0.68 -24.53 -13.82
N ARG A 648 0.60 -25.72 -13.26
CA ARG A 648 0.81 -25.96 -11.83
C ARG A 648 2.22 -25.58 -11.38
N LEU A 649 3.20 -25.62 -12.28
CA LEU A 649 4.55 -25.18 -11.98
C LEU A 649 4.60 -23.67 -11.76
N LEU A 650 3.94 -22.91 -12.63
CA LEU A 650 3.82 -21.47 -12.51
C LEU A 650 3.08 -21.09 -11.20
N GLU A 651 2.02 -21.83 -10.85
CA GLU A 651 1.29 -21.59 -9.60
C GLU A 651 2.15 -21.88 -8.35
N ILE A 652 2.95 -22.95 -8.37
CA ILE A 652 3.90 -23.25 -7.29
C ILE A 652 4.95 -22.16 -7.16
N HIS A 653 5.47 -21.67 -8.28
CA HIS A 653 6.42 -20.56 -8.28
C HIS A 653 5.77 -19.29 -7.74
N SER A 654 4.57 -18.96 -8.20
CA SER A 654 3.85 -17.74 -7.82
C SER A 654 3.38 -17.74 -6.36
N SER A 655 3.16 -18.91 -5.77
CA SER A 655 2.78 -19.04 -4.35
C SER A 655 3.91 -18.72 -3.37
N GLY A 656 5.18 -18.79 -3.81
CA GLY A 656 6.36 -18.47 -3.03
C GLY A 656 6.74 -19.46 -1.93
N GLY A 657 5.91 -20.47 -1.65
CA GLY A 657 6.19 -21.55 -0.68
C GLY A 657 6.74 -21.07 0.67
N ASP A 658 7.87 -21.65 1.11
CA ASP A 658 8.48 -21.35 2.42
C ASP A 658 8.92 -19.87 2.55
N LYS A 659 9.32 -19.20 1.44
CA LYS A 659 9.69 -17.78 1.44
C LYS A 659 8.50 -16.89 1.75
N ALA A 660 7.33 -17.23 1.22
CA ALA A 660 6.10 -16.49 1.49
C ALA A 660 5.69 -16.59 2.97
N HIS A 661 5.79 -17.77 3.58
CA HIS A 661 5.50 -17.97 5.00
C HIS A 661 6.49 -17.22 5.90
N ALA A 662 7.78 -17.23 5.57
CA ALA A 662 8.79 -16.46 6.31
C ALA A 662 8.51 -14.94 6.29
N LEU A 663 8.03 -14.42 5.16
CA LEU A 663 7.61 -13.01 5.07
C LEU A 663 6.40 -12.70 5.96
N VAL A 664 5.42 -13.60 6.01
CA VAL A 664 4.25 -13.46 6.90
C VAL A 664 4.69 -13.41 8.36
N GLU A 665 5.54 -14.36 8.79
CA GLU A 665 6.06 -14.41 10.17
C GLU A 665 6.85 -13.14 10.52
N GLN A 666 7.67 -12.65 9.60
CA GLN A 666 8.44 -11.43 9.82
C GLN A 666 7.53 -10.20 9.95
N LEU A 667 6.52 -10.06 9.11
CA LEU A 667 5.58 -8.93 9.17
C LEU A 667 4.67 -9.01 10.40
N ALA A 668 4.22 -10.20 10.78
CA ALA A 668 3.45 -10.40 12.01
C ALA A 668 4.26 -10.02 13.25
N ALA A 669 5.56 -10.35 13.29
CA ALA A 669 6.45 -9.93 14.37
C ALA A 669 6.66 -8.40 14.41
N GLU A 670 6.59 -7.72 13.26
CA GLU A 670 6.63 -6.25 13.21
C GLU A 670 5.32 -5.60 13.69
N ASP A 671 4.18 -6.23 13.44
CA ASP A 671 2.88 -5.75 13.94
C ASP A 671 2.81 -5.82 15.48
N ASP A 672 3.48 -6.78 16.10
CA ASP A 672 3.58 -6.93 17.57
C ASP A 672 4.62 -6.00 18.22
N ASP A 673 5.25 -5.09 17.47
CA ASP A 673 6.32 -4.21 17.96
C ASP A 673 5.79 -3.11 18.90
N THR A 674 5.75 -3.42 20.20
CA THR A 674 5.36 -2.47 21.24
C THR A 674 6.29 -1.25 21.35
N ALA A 675 7.54 -1.37 20.89
CA ALA A 675 8.49 -0.25 20.88
C ALA A 675 8.10 0.82 19.87
N MET A 676 7.51 0.42 18.74
CA MET A 676 6.95 1.35 17.74
C MET A 676 5.83 2.20 18.36
N VAL A 677 4.89 1.55 19.03
CA VAL A 677 3.76 2.25 19.69
C VAL A 677 4.26 3.24 20.72
N ALA A 678 5.16 2.80 21.60
CA ALA A 678 5.75 3.66 22.63
C ALA A 678 6.50 4.87 22.03
N PHE A 679 7.25 4.67 20.93
CA PHE A 679 7.92 5.74 20.21
C PHE A 679 6.93 6.71 19.59
N ALA A 680 5.87 6.21 18.95
CA ALA A 680 4.85 7.03 18.31
C ALA A 680 4.12 7.93 19.33
N LEU A 681 3.65 7.35 20.43
CA LEU A 681 2.96 8.09 21.50
C LEU A 681 3.85 9.16 22.11
N LYS A 682 5.12 8.85 22.38
CA LYS A 682 6.12 9.80 22.86
C LYS A 682 6.35 10.94 21.86
N MET A 683 6.43 10.64 20.57
CA MET A 683 6.60 11.64 19.53
C MET A 683 5.38 12.58 19.48
N PHE A 684 4.17 12.04 19.53
CA PHE A 684 2.94 12.83 19.55
C PHE A 684 2.86 13.76 20.77
N ASP A 685 3.19 13.22 21.95
CA ASP A 685 3.22 14.02 23.20
C ASP A 685 4.24 15.17 23.13
N GLU A 686 5.47 14.90 22.70
CA GLU A 686 6.53 15.92 22.63
C GLU A 686 6.29 16.99 21.55
N ILE A 687 5.60 16.65 20.47
CA ILE A 687 5.22 17.60 19.42
C ILE A 687 3.99 18.42 19.86
N GLY A 688 3.16 17.91 20.77
CA GLY A 688 1.96 18.56 21.28
C GLY A 688 0.68 18.15 20.55
N ILE A 689 0.59 16.89 20.14
CA ILE A 689 -0.62 16.29 19.59
C ILE A 689 -1.44 15.68 20.72
N ASN A 690 -2.71 16.02 20.80
CA ASN A 690 -3.63 15.43 21.78
C ASN A 690 -3.93 13.98 21.40
N GLN A 691 -4.02 13.12 22.43
CA GLN A 691 -4.22 11.69 22.29
C GLN A 691 -5.36 11.28 23.22
N ASP A 692 -6.52 10.95 22.64
CA ASP A 692 -7.70 10.53 23.40
C ASP A 692 -8.04 9.07 23.07
N ASP A 693 -8.20 8.24 24.11
CA ASP A 693 -8.57 6.85 23.95
C ASP A 693 -10.00 6.69 23.41
N ARG A 694 -10.19 5.86 22.40
CA ARG A 694 -11.50 5.55 21.81
C ARG A 694 -11.78 4.04 21.80
N GLY A 695 -11.81 3.43 22.97
CA GLY A 695 -12.04 1.98 23.12
C GLY A 695 -10.75 1.16 22.94
N GLU A 696 -10.89 -0.15 22.80
CA GLU A 696 -9.74 -1.04 22.63
C GLU A 696 -9.03 -0.76 21.28
N ASN A 697 -7.72 -0.63 21.34
CA ASN A 697 -6.81 -0.47 20.22
C ASN A 697 -7.05 0.77 19.32
N ALA A 698 -7.76 1.81 19.79
CA ALA A 698 -8.02 2.99 18.98
C ALA A 698 -7.70 4.29 19.74
N LEU A 699 -7.07 5.25 19.05
CA LEU A 699 -6.78 6.58 19.54
C LEU A 699 -7.35 7.63 18.60
N VAL A 700 -7.86 8.73 19.17
CA VAL A 700 -8.17 9.93 18.41
C VAL A 700 -7.01 10.90 18.58
N LEU A 701 -6.40 11.27 17.46
CA LEU A 701 -5.32 12.25 17.41
C LEU A 701 -5.87 13.58 16.90
N THR A 702 -5.64 14.65 17.65
CA THR A 702 -6.00 16.01 17.24
C THR A 702 -4.84 16.97 17.45
N PRO A 703 -4.68 18.00 16.58
CA PRO A 703 -3.71 19.05 16.82
C PRO A 703 -3.97 19.72 18.18
N GLY A 704 -2.92 19.82 19.02
CA GLY A 704 -3.02 20.51 20.30
C GLY A 704 -2.82 22.02 20.15
N ASP A 705 -3.29 22.80 21.11
CA ASP A 705 -3.16 24.28 21.13
C ASP A 705 -1.71 24.78 21.20
N HIS A 706 -0.78 23.93 21.61
CA HIS A 706 0.64 24.25 21.84
C HIS A 706 1.59 23.36 21.05
N MET A 707 1.23 23.01 19.84
CA MET A 707 2.13 22.21 18.98
C MET A 707 3.44 22.96 18.72
N LEU A 708 4.54 22.22 18.64
CA LEU A 708 5.87 22.75 18.30
C LEU A 708 5.99 23.22 16.86
N VAL A 709 5.08 22.78 16.00
CA VAL A 709 5.06 23.04 14.56
C VAL A 709 3.66 23.46 14.14
N PRO A 710 3.51 24.24 13.07
CA PRO A 710 2.19 24.70 12.61
C PRO A 710 1.27 23.57 12.15
N SER A 711 1.85 22.50 11.62
CA SER A 711 1.13 21.30 11.18
C SER A 711 2.01 20.07 11.37
N PHE A 712 1.39 18.91 11.60
CA PHE A 712 2.11 17.63 11.71
C PHE A 712 1.84 16.77 10.48
N PRO A 713 2.88 16.14 9.89
CA PRO A 713 2.73 15.33 8.68
C PRO A 713 1.66 14.26 8.83
N GLY A 714 0.72 14.19 7.88
CA GLY A 714 -0.33 13.18 7.86
C GLY A 714 -1.45 13.34 8.90
N LEU A 715 -1.44 14.41 9.71
CA LEU A 715 -2.50 14.72 10.67
C LEU A 715 -3.40 15.84 10.11
N PRO A 716 -4.68 15.57 9.81
CA PRO A 716 -5.64 16.60 9.41
C PRO A 716 -5.92 17.61 10.54
N GLN A 717 -6.38 18.82 10.17
CA GLN A 717 -6.75 19.85 11.17
C GLN A 717 -7.90 19.41 12.08
N ASP A 718 -8.84 18.63 11.55
CA ASP A 718 -9.98 18.10 12.30
C ASP A 718 -9.64 16.84 13.12
N GLY A 719 -8.37 16.40 13.06
CA GLY A 719 -7.93 15.18 13.69
C GLY A 719 -8.28 13.90 12.91
N MET A 720 -7.86 12.77 13.45
CA MET A 720 -8.15 11.46 12.88
C MET A 720 -8.16 10.36 13.94
N THR A 721 -8.89 9.29 13.67
CA THR A 721 -8.83 8.07 14.49
C THR A 721 -7.78 7.13 13.92
N VAL A 722 -6.91 6.62 14.77
CA VAL A 722 -5.83 5.71 14.40
C VAL A 722 -5.86 4.42 15.21
N THR A 723 -5.31 3.37 14.65
CA THR A 723 -5.01 2.13 15.37
C THR A 723 -3.63 1.61 14.96
N PHE A 724 -2.96 0.94 15.89
CA PHE A 724 -1.70 0.23 15.64
C PHE A 724 -1.92 -1.26 15.40
N ASP A 725 -3.15 -1.73 15.56
CA ASP A 725 -3.55 -3.11 15.38
C ASP A 725 -4.11 -3.36 13.97
N ARG A 726 -3.48 -4.26 13.22
CA ARG A 726 -3.86 -4.56 11.83
C ARG A 726 -5.26 -5.19 11.73
N GLU A 727 -5.64 -6.08 12.65
CA GLU A 727 -6.96 -6.72 12.61
C GLU A 727 -8.07 -5.68 12.83
N THR A 728 -7.90 -4.79 13.79
CA THR A 728 -8.80 -3.65 14.02
C THR A 728 -8.87 -2.75 12.77
N ALA A 729 -7.72 -2.40 12.18
CA ALA A 729 -7.67 -1.58 10.99
C ALA A 729 -8.41 -2.22 9.79
N LEU A 730 -8.28 -3.53 9.60
CA LEU A 730 -8.93 -4.25 8.52
C LEU A 730 -10.46 -4.31 8.67
N SER A 731 -10.95 -4.33 9.90
CA SER A 731 -12.39 -4.37 10.20
C SER A 731 -13.05 -2.99 10.23
N ARG A 732 -12.28 -1.91 10.38
CA ARG A 732 -12.76 -0.54 10.64
C ARG A 732 -12.20 0.47 9.65
N ASP A 733 -12.95 0.77 8.59
CA ASP A 733 -12.54 1.72 7.53
C ASP A 733 -12.43 3.18 7.99
N ASP A 734 -13.02 3.52 9.14
CA ASP A 734 -12.95 4.84 9.78
C ASP A 734 -11.66 5.09 10.57
N MET A 735 -10.75 4.11 10.63
CA MET A 735 -9.48 4.21 11.35
C MET A 735 -8.28 4.09 10.40
N ALA A 736 -7.28 4.92 10.60
CA ALA A 736 -6.01 4.77 9.89
C ALA A 736 -5.11 3.75 10.58
N PHE A 737 -4.47 2.89 9.81
CA PHE A 737 -3.47 1.94 10.32
C PHE A 737 -2.10 2.59 10.41
N VAL A 738 -1.58 2.75 11.62
CA VAL A 738 -0.27 3.36 11.86
C VAL A 738 0.79 2.28 12.06
N SER A 739 1.68 2.18 11.09
CA SER A 739 2.88 1.34 11.09
C SER A 739 4.12 2.21 10.89
N TRP A 740 5.32 1.61 10.90
CA TRP A 740 6.55 2.33 10.61
C TRP A 740 6.58 3.01 9.24
N ASP A 741 5.89 2.49 8.25
CA ASP A 741 5.82 3.06 6.89
C ASP A 741 4.74 4.14 6.75
N HIS A 742 3.90 4.34 7.79
CA HIS A 742 2.84 5.35 7.74
C HIS A 742 3.41 6.77 7.58
N PRO A 743 2.82 7.62 6.72
CA PRO A 743 3.30 8.99 6.48
C PRO A 743 3.49 9.82 7.75
N MET A 744 2.66 9.62 8.76
CA MET A 744 2.73 10.31 10.06
C MET A 744 4.02 9.99 10.81
N LEU A 745 4.41 8.71 10.93
CA LEU A 745 5.64 8.31 11.61
C LEU A 745 6.87 8.70 10.81
N ARG A 746 6.86 8.44 9.50
CA ARG A 746 7.96 8.82 8.61
C ARG A 746 8.16 10.33 8.58
N GLY A 747 7.11 11.07 8.30
CA GLY A 747 7.14 12.51 8.26
C GLY A 747 7.47 13.15 9.62
N GLY A 748 7.02 12.55 10.73
CA GLY A 748 7.37 12.98 12.09
C GLY A 748 8.86 12.78 12.39
N ILE A 749 9.46 11.65 12.01
CA ILE A 749 10.90 11.42 12.12
C ILE A 749 11.66 12.42 11.24
N ASP A 750 11.27 12.62 9.99
CA ASP A 750 11.90 13.57 9.08
C ASP A 750 11.76 15.01 9.59
N LEU A 751 10.63 15.37 10.20
CA LEU A 751 10.41 16.66 10.85
C LEU A 751 11.39 16.89 12.02
N ILE A 752 11.56 15.90 12.91
CA ILE A 752 12.46 15.99 14.05
C ILE A 752 13.91 16.10 13.58
N LEU A 753 14.33 15.26 12.65
CA LEU A 753 15.72 15.21 12.17
C LEU A 753 16.07 16.39 11.24
N GLY A 754 15.10 16.86 10.45
CA GLY A 754 15.25 18.05 9.59
C GLY A 754 15.14 19.39 10.33
N SER A 755 14.74 19.38 11.60
CA SER A 755 14.63 20.56 12.47
C SER A 755 15.73 20.56 13.56
N GLU A 756 15.65 21.57 14.40
CA GLU A 756 16.55 21.72 15.55
C GLU A 756 16.04 21.02 16.81
N ILE A 757 14.85 20.40 16.78
CA ILE A 757 14.21 19.74 17.93
C ILE A 757 15.13 18.66 18.50
N GLY A 758 15.46 18.78 19.78
CA GLY A 758 16.27 17.83 20.51
C GLY A 758 17.77 17.88 20.23
N SER A 759 18.27 18.86 19.45
CA SER A 759 19.70 18.96 19.11
C SER A 759 20.60 19.34 20.29
N THR A 760 20.05 19.96 21.37
CA THR A 760 20.81 20.40 22.54
C THR A 760 20.08 20.05 23.83
N SER A 761 20.82 19.59 24.84
CA SER A 761 20.24 19.34 26.17
C SER A 761 21.27 19.47 27.29
N VAL A 762 20.79 19.68 28.51
CA VAL A 762 21.59 19.63 29.75
C VAL A 762 20.88 18.77 30.78
N ALA A 763 21.58 17.89 31.43
CA ALA A 763 21.01 16.98 32.43
C ALA A 763 21.89 16.84 33.68
N LEU A 764 21.33 16.38 34.79
CA LEU A 764 22.07 15.98 35.97
C LEU A 764 22.10 14.46 36.09
N LEU A 765 23.23 13.92 36.44
CA LEU A 765 23.39 12.50 36.74
C LEU A 765 23.47 12.31 38.27
N LYS A 766 22.51 11.61 38.84
CA LYS A 766 22.54 11.21 40.26
C LYS A 766 23.41 9.98 40.42
N ASN A 767 24.68 10.18 40.83
CA ASN A 767 25.58 9.08 41.01
C ASN A 767 26.58 9.38 42.16
N LYS A 768 26.47 8.63 43.27
CA LYS A 768 27.34 8.79 44.44
C LYS A 768 28.71 8.19 44.27
N ALA A 769 28.92 7.35 43.23
CA ALA A 769 30.23 6.75 42.96
C ALA A 769 31.19 7.72 42.23
N LEU A 770 30.63 8.78 41.63
CA LEU A 770 31.41 9.81 40.95
C LEU A 770 31.51 11.08 41.83
N PRO A 771 32.62 11.84 41.73
CA PRO A 771 32.76 13.11 42.45
C PRO A 771 31.68 14.12 42.01
N ILE A 772 31.15 14.89 42.95
CA ILE A 772 30.22 15.99 42.66
C ILE A 772 30.87 16.97 41.70
N GLY A 773 30.11 17.44 40.70
CA GLY A 773 30.61 18.36 39.70
C GLY A 773 31.44 17.71 38.59
N SER A 774 31.61 16.37 38.59
CA SER A 774 32.14 15.67 37.40
C SER A 774 31.24 15.92 36.22
N THR A 775 31.85 16.11 35.04
CA THR A 775 31.14 16.42 33.81
C THR A 775 31.28 15.29 32.79
N LEU A 776 30.23 15.03 32.09
CA LEU A 776 30.20 14.15 30.93
C LEU A 776 29.63 14.94 29.74
N LEU A 777 30.13 14.69 28.55
CA LEU A 777 29.61 15.23 27.31
C LEU A 777 29.18 14.10 26.40
N GLU A 778 27.90 14.07 26.09
CA GLU A 778 27.33 13.12 25.13
C GLU A 778 27.19 13.80 23.80
N LEU A 779 27.79 13.21 22.78
CA LEU A 779 27.82 13.69 21.41
C LEU A 779 27.18 12.62 20.52
N VAL A 780 26.26 13.04 19.69
CA VAL A 780 25.66 12.19 18.66
C VAL A 780 26.10 12.74 17.30
N PHE A 781 26.98 12.01 16.65
CA PHE A 781 27.35 12.27 15.28
C PHE A 781 26.53 11.41 14.35
N VAL A 782 26.35 11.85 13.11
CA VAL A 782 25.74 11.08 12.03
C VAL A 782 26.71 10.99 10.88
N ALA A 783 27.01 9.75 10.47
CA ALA A 783 27.72 9.50 9.22
C ALA A 783 26.67 9.47 8.10
N GLU A 784 26.70 10.46 7.23
CA GLU A 784 25.76 10.58 6.12
C GLU A 784 26.48 10.87 4.79
N SER A 785 25.95 10.30 3.71
CA SER A 785 26.37 10.54 2.35
C SER A 785 25.35 11.40 1.61
N ALA A 786 25.61 11.71 0.35
CA ALA A 786 24.64 12.38 -0.50
C ALA A 786 23.31 11.64 -0.52
N SER A 787 22.19 12.38 -0.61
CA SER A 787 20.85 11.80 -0.60
C SER A 787 20.61 11.00 -1.88
N HIS A 788 20.75 9.69 -1.78
CA HIS A 788 20.44 8.77 -2.86
C HIS A 788 19.59 7.59 -2.31
N PRO A 789 18.35 7.40 -2.76
CA PRO A 789 17.42 6.40 -2.19
C PRO A 789 17.98 4.97 -2.17
N GLN A 790 18.70 4.56 -3.23
CA GLN A 790 19.29 3.23 -3.32
C GLN A 790 20.52 3.06 -2.40
N LEU A 791 21.25 4.14 -2.09
CA LEU A 791 22.37 4.08 -1.14
C LEU A 791 21.87 3.81 0.28
N TYR A 792 20.72 4.33 0.66
CA TYR A 792 20.13 4.12 1.99
C TYR A 792 19.81 2.65 2.32
N ARG A 793 19.74 1.80 1.32
CA ARG A 793 19.64 0.34 1.48
C ARG A 793 20.91 -0.28 2.12
N PHE A 794 22.06 0.37 1.94
CA PHE A 794 23.36 -0.11 2.41
C PHE A 794 23.96 0.80 3.49
N MET A 795 23.82 2.09 3.32
CA MET A 795 24.33 3.12 4.19
C MET A 795 23.31 4.25 4.41
N PRO A 796 22.26 4.00 5.22
CA PRO A 796 21.42 5.09 5.71
C PRO A 796 22.23 6.00 6.64
N PRO A 797 21.77 7.22 6.95
CA PRO A 797 22.35 8.05 7.99
C PRO A 797 22.55 7.23 9.26
N THR A 798 23.81 7.08 9.67
CA THR A 798 24.18 6.15 10.75
C THR A 798 24.64 6.95 11.97
N PRO A 799 23.91 6.85 13.12
CA PRO A 799 24.28 7.55 14.33
C PRO A 799 25.49 6.92 15.02
N ILE A 800 26.42 7.78 15.49
CA ILE A 800 27.58 7.44 16.30
C ILE A 800 27.44 8.18 17.62
N ARG A 801 27.19 7.46 18.70
CA ARG A 801 27.08 8.01 20.05
C ARG A 801 28.40 7.93 20.78
N LEU A 802 28.89 9.04 21.28
CA LEU A 802 30.07 9.13 22.18
C LEU A 802 29.62 9.71 23.52
N LEU A 803 30.09 9.14 24.60
CA LEU A 803 29.92 9.67 25.97
C LEU A 803 31.33 9.92 26.54
N LEU A 804 31.73 11.18 26.53
CA LEU A 804 33.11 11.58 26.93
C LEU A 804 33.14 12.03 28.37
N ASP A 805 34.14 11.56 29.14
CA ASP A 805 34.51 12.13 30.45
C ASP A 805 35.34 13.41 30.27
N LYS A 806 35.65 14.10 31.34
CA LYS A 806 36.43 15.32 31.32
C LYS A 806 37.85 15.15 30.70
N ASN A 807 38.37 13.93 30.62
CA ASN A 807 39.67 13.61 30.04
C ASN A 807 39.59 13.22 28.56
N GLY A 808 38.38 13.18 28.00
CA GLY A 808 38.14 12.79 26.64
C GLY A 808 38.03 11.27 26.38
N ASN A 809 37.92 10.45 27.45
CA ASN A 809 37.74 9.02 27.30
C ASN A 809 36.27 8.71 26.93
N ASN A 810 36.09 7.86 25.93
CA ASN A 810 34.76 7.43 25.51
C ASN A 810 34.22 6.31 26.45
N LEU A 811 33.13 6.56 27.10
CA LEU A 811 32.41 5.61 27.96
C LEU A 811 31.15 5.03 27.25
N GLY A 812 30.85 5.44 25.99
CA GLY A 812 29.62 5.15 25.31
C GLY A 812 29.34 3.65 25.11
N GLU A 813 30.38 2.85 24.84
CA GLU A 813 30.28 1.40 24.71
C GLU A 813 29.96 0.69 26.03
N LYS A 814 30.44 1.22 27.16
CA LYS A 814 30.24 0.64 28.49
C LYS A 814 28.93 1.07 29.15
N VAL A 815 28.33 2.14 28.66
CA VAL A 815 27.13 2.77 29.23
C VAL A 815 26.03 2.85 28.18
N PRO A 816 25.13 1.84 28.08
CA PRO A 816 24.01 1.83 27.14
C PRO A 816 23.09 3.04 27.34
N PHE A 817 22.60 3.60 26.23
CA PHE A 817 21.81 4.84 26.23
C PHE A 817 20.59 4.77 27.14
N GLU A 818 19.79 3.72 27.01
CA GLU A 818 18.52 3.59 27.78
C GLU A 818 18.76 3.54 29.30
N THR A 819 19.74 2.71 29.74
CA THR A 819 20.07 2.57 31.16
C THR A 819 20.61 3.87 31.72
N PHE A 820 21.44 4.57 30.94
CA PHE A 820 21.99 5.86 31.31
C PHE A 820 20.93 6.95 31.38
N ASN A 821 20.06 7.01 30.36
CA ASN A 821 19.02 8.03 30.27
C ASN A 821 18.03 7.97 31.45
N ARG A 822 17.74 6.78 31.99
CA ARG A 822 16.88 6.59 33.17
C ARG A 822 17.48 7.16 34.48
N GLN A 823 18.80 7.33 34.54
CA GLN A 823 19.50 7.88 35.71
C GLN A 823 19.66 9.40 35.67
N LEU A 824 19.32 10.00 34.51
CA LEU A 824 19.40 11.44 34.32
C LEU A 824 18.16 12.15 34.82
N THR A 825 18.35 13.35 35.35
CA THR A 825 17.28 14.24 35.77
C THR A 825 17.35 15.56 34.98
N PRO A 826 16.18 16.16 34.64
CA PRO A 826 16.15 17.42 33.91
C PRO A 826 16.67 18.59 34.73
N VAL A 827 17.16 19.61 34.02
CA VAL A 827 17.67 20.86 34.60
C VAL A 827 16.81 22.01 34.06
N ASN A 828 16.52 23.02 34.89
CA ASN A 828 15.88 24.22 34.39
C ASN A 828 16.84 24.99 33.46
N ARG A 829 16.27 25.69 32.49
CA ARG A 829 17.03 26.38 31.40
C ARG A 829 18.07 27.35 31.97
N HIS A 830 17.76 28.09 33.02
CA HIS A 830 18.68 29.07 33.63
C HIS A 830 19.90 28.42 34.24
N LEU A 831 19.71 27.36 35.06
CA LEU A 831 20.81 26.59 35.64
C LEU A 831 21.64 25.90 34.53
N GLY A 832 20.96 25.32 33.52
CA GLY A 832 21.61 24.68 32.40
C GLY A 832 22.54 25.66 31.66
N SER A 833 22.04 26.85 31.33
CA SER A 833 22.83 27.90 30.66
C SER A 833 24.06 28.31 31.48
N LYS A 834 23.90 28.45 32.78
CA LYS A 834 25.01 28.77 33.72
C LYS A 834 26.08 27.67 33.72
N LEU A 835 25.69 26.40 33.78
CA LEU A 835 26.58 25.24 33.74
C LEU A 835 27.36 25.20 32.42
N VAL A 836 26.69 25.42 31.28
CA VAL A 836 27.30 25.46 29.97
C VAL A 836 28.29 26.61 29.84
N THR A 837 27.91 27.83 30.22
CA THR A 837 28.77 29.02 30.15
C THR A 837 30.05 28.80 30.98
N THR A 838 29.93 28.23 32.21
CA THR A 838 31.08 27.96 33.07
C THR A 838 32.00 26.88 32.50
N SER A 839 31.46 25.94 31.75
CA SER A 839 32.20 24.79 31.21
C SER A 839 32.53 24.95 29.70
N GLN A 840 32.28 26.09 29.09
CA GLN A 840 32.38 26.31 27.64
C GLN A 840 33.76 25.90 27.06
N PRO A 841 34.92 26.26 27.65
CA PRO A 841 36.22 25.81 27.13
C PRO A 841 36.40 24.31 27.15
N LEU A 842 35.90 23.65 28.20
CA LEU A 842 35.94 22.18 28.32
C LEU A 842 35.04 21.51 27.25
N ILE A 843 33.81 22.00 27.10
CA ILE A 843 32.86 21.49 26.09
C ILE A 843 33.46 21.62 24.69
N HIS A 844 34.04 22.77 24.36
CA HIS A 844 34.67 23.00 23.06
C HIS A 844 35.84 22.04 22.79
N GLY A 845 36.72 21.81 23.79
CA GLY A 845 37.79 20.84 23.69
C GLY A 845 37.30 19.40 23.51
N LEU A 846 36.24 19.02 24.24
CA LEU A 846 35.63 17.70 24.15
C LEU A 846 34.92 17.46 22.82
N ILE A 847 34.33 18.48 22.19
CA ILE A 847 33.76 18.36 20.85
C ILE A 847 34.83 18.02 19.82
N GLY A 848 35.98 18.74 19.84
CA GLY A 848 37.10 18.43 18.97
C GLY A 848 37.61 17.00 19.17
N LYS A 849 37.76 16.60 20.45
CA LYS A 849 38.14 15.22 20.80
C LYS A 849 37.13 14.18 20.33
N GLY A 850 35.84 14.48 20.47
CA GLY A 850 34.77 13.65 19.97
C GLY A 850 34.81 13.44 18.46
N GLN A 851 35.10 14.50 17.70
CA GLN A 851 35.30 14.42 16.27
C GLN A 851 36.45 13.52 15.87
N GLU A 852 37.62 13.65 16.57
CA GLU A 852 38.77 12.76 16.37
C GLU A 852 38.45 11.29 16.62
N LEU A 853 37.63 11.01 17.65
CA LEU A 853 37.21 9.64 17.99
C LEU A 853 36.11 9.08 17.06
N ALA A 854 35.30 9.93 16.51
CA ALA A 854 34.21 9.54 15.57
C ALA A 854 34.74 9.24 14.15
N GLU A 855 35.81 9.87 13.68
CA GLU A 855 36.36 9.65 12.34
C GLU A 855 36.75 8.19 12.04
N PRO A 856 37.47 7.47 12.91
CA PRO A 856 37.75 6.04 12.68
C PRO A 856 36.49 5.17 12.73
N LEU A 857 35.47 5.52 13.54
CA LEU A 857 34.20 4.82 13.57
C LEU A 857 33.42 5.04 12.26
N LYS A 858 33.42 6.27 11.74
CA LYS A 858 32.85 6.56 10.41
C LYS A 858 33.56 5.73 9.33
N ALA A 859 34.91 5.68 9.35
CA ALA A 859 35.66 4.91 8.38
C ALA A 859 35.30 3.42 8.40
N GLN A 860 35.09 2.86 9.59
CA GLN A 860 34.65 1.48 9.75
C GLN A 860 33.21 1.27 9.19
N ILE A 861 32.26 2.17 9.51
CA ILE A 861 30.89 2.13 9.01
C ILE A 861 30.88 2.18 7.47
N VAL A 862 31.68 3.07 6.88
CA VAL A 862 31.80 3.18 5.41
C VAL A 862 32.38 1.91 4.81
N ALA A 863 33.44 1.34 5.41
CA ALA A 863 34.06 0.11 4.94
C ALA A 863 33.07 -1.07 4.99
N ASP A 864 32.33 -1.23 6.08
CA ASP A 864 31.33 -2.29 6.25
C ASP A 864 30.15 -2.14 5.31
N ALA A 865 29.65 -0.90 5.12
CA ALA A 865 28.57 -0.60 4.19
C ALA A 865 29.01 -0.86 2.74
N ARG A 866 30.22 -0.44 2.37
CA ARG A 866 30.81 -0.70 1.06
C ARG A 866 30.96 -2.19 0.77
N ALA A 867 31.48 -2.97 1.73
CA ALA A 867 31.63 -4.40 1.59
C ALA A 867 30.28 -5.11 1.39
N ARG A 868 29.27 -4.76 2.19
CA ARG A 868 27.90 -5.30 2.02
C ARG A 868 27.30 -4.92 0.68
N MET A 869 27.42 -3.66 0.26
CA MET A 869 26.89 -3.15 -1.00
C MET A 869 27.49 -3.91 -2.19
N VAL A 870 28.83 -3.99 -2.26
CA VAL A 870 29.52 -4.68 -3.35
C VAL A 870 29.14 -6.15 -3.36
N ALA A 871 29.18 -6.83 -2.21
CA ALA A 871 28.81 -8.24 -2.11
C ALA A 871 27.38 -8.50 -2.59
N THR A 872 26.41 -7.66 -2.17
CA THR A 872 25.01 -7.81 -2.55
C THR A 872 24.79 -7.55 -4.03
N LEU A 873 25.32 -6.44 -4.57
CA LEU A 873 25.11 -6.08 -5.99
C LEU A 873 25.84 -7.08 -6.92
N GLN A 874 27.03 -7.54 -6.55
CA GLN A 874 27.75 -8.56 -7.33
C GLN A 874 27.05 -9.93 -7.27
N GLN A 875 26.46 -10.28 -6.13
CA GLN A 875 25.64 -11.50 -6.02
C GLN A 875 24.36 -11.38 -6.88
N GLU A 876 23.68 -10.24 -6.85
CA GLU A 876 22.51 -9.96 -7.71
C GLU A 876 22.92 -10.01 -9.19
N LEU A 877 24.05 -9.41 -9.57
CA LEU A 877 24.57 -9.41 -10.93
C LEU A 877 24.96 -10.81 -11.42
N ALA A 878 25.68 -11.58 -10.59
CA ALA A 878 26.06 -12.96 -10.89
C ALA A 878 24.82 -13.84 -11.10
N ARG A 879 23.86 -13.78 -10.18
CA ARG A 879 22.58 -14.49 -10.28
C ARG A 879 21.83 -14.14 -11.56
N LEU A 880 21.73 -12.85 -11.90
CA LEU A 880 21.05 -12.41 -13.12
C LEU A 880 21.81 -12.84 -14.38
N SER A 881 23.15 -12.82 -14.36
CA SER A 881 23.99 -13.27 -15.46
C SER A 881 23.86 -14.77 -15.71
N GLU A 882 23.87 -15.58 -14.64
CA GLU A 882 23.63 -17.01 -14.70
C GLU A 882 22.22 -17.32 -15.22
N LEU A 883 21.24 -16.59 -14.70
CA LEU A 883 19.84 -16.72 -15.13
C LEU A 883 19.68 -16.33 -16.62
N LYS A 884 20.35 -15.26 -17.07
CA LYS A 884 20.33 -14.84 -18.47
C LYS A 884 20.89 -15.88 -19.42
N ALA A 885 21.91 -16.62 -19.00
CA ALA A 885 22.50 -17.68 -19.81
C ALA A 885 21.51 -18.81 -20.13
N VAL A 886 20.46 -18.98 -19.30
CA VAL A 886 19.46 -20.06 -19.39
C VAL A 886 18.02 -19.55 -19.60
N ASN A 887 17.72 -18.31 -19.28
CA ASN A 887 16.39 -17.72 -19.39
C ASN A 887 16.45 -16.40 -20.17
N PRO A 888 15.89 -16.34 -21.36
CA PRO A 888 15.90 -15.14 -22.22
C PRO A 888 15.04 -13.98 -21.68
N ASN A 889 14.23 -14.19 -20.62
CA ASN A 889 13.45 -13.13 -19.99
C ASN A 889 14.28 -12.15 -19.15
N VAL A 890 15.58 -12.36 -18.99
CA VAL A 890 16.48 -11.43 -18.31
C VAL A 890 17.00 -10.42 -19.32
N ARG A 891 16.61 -9.18 -19.22
CA ARG A 891 16.97 -8.08 -20.13
C ARG A 891 18.40 -7.60 -19.90
N ASP A 892 19.07 -7.17 -20.99
CA ASP A 892 20.40 -6.53 -20.91
C ASP A 892 20.38 -5.26 -20.08
N SER A 893 19.29 -4.51 -20.13
CA SER A 893 19.11 -3.28 -19.35
C SER A 893 19.17 -3.50 -17.84
N GLU A 894 18.71 -4.66 -17.34
CA GLU A 894 18.78 -4.98 -15.90
C GLU A 894 20.24 -5.19 -15.42
N LEU A 895 21.04 -5.87 -16.24
CA LEU A 895 22.46 -6.09 -15.93
C LEU A 895 23.25 -4.77 -16.00
N ALA A 896 23.02 -3.99 -17.05
CA ALA A 896 23.68 -2.69 -17.24
C ALA A 896 23.33 -1.73 -16.10
N TYR A 897 22.06 -1.71 -15.66
CA TYR A 897 21.65 -0.91 -14.51
C TYR A 897 22.37 -1.27 -13.22
N LEU A 898 22.49 -2.57 -12.88
CA LEU A 898 23.20 -2.98 -11.67
C LEU A 898 24.66 -2.59 -11.69
N GLN A 899 25.34 -2.71 -12.85
CA GLN A 899 26.73 -2.29 -13.01
C GLN A 899 26.89 -0.78 -12.85
N GLN A 900 26.00 0.00 -13.46
CA GLN A 900 26.02 1.45 -13.33
C GLN A 900 25.71 1.88 -11.90
N LEU A 901 24.73 1.25 -11.26
CA LEU A 901 24.36 1.52 -9.86
C LEU A 901 25.52 1.23 -8.90
N GLU A 902 26.23 0.10 -9.07
CA GLU A 902 27.41 -0.20 -8.26
C GLU A 902 28.45 0.92 -8.35
N ALA A 903 28.77 1.37 -9.56
CA ALA A 903 29.75 2.43 -9.78
C ALA A 903 29.31 3.77 -9.16
N GLU A 904 28.05 4.14 -9.32
CA GLU A 904 27.47 5.37 -8.75
C GLU A 904 27.47 5.34 -7.21
N LEU A 905 26.98 4.24 -6.63
CA LEU A 905 26.92 4.10 -5.17
C LEU A 905 28.32 4.04 -4.53
N LEU A 906 29.32 3.46 -5.20
CA LEU A 906 30.73 3.49 -4.74
C LEU A 906 31.24 4.93 -4.65
N HIS A 907 30.94 5.76 -5.65
CA HIS A 907 31.31 7.16 -5.64
C HIS A 907 30.64 7.93 -4.50
N LEU A 908 29.35 7.71 -4.29
CA LEU A 908 28.57 8.39 -3.24
C LEU A 908 29.00 7.98 -1.82
N ILE A 909 29.27 6.70 -1.59
CA ILE A 909 29.66 6.19 -0.26
C ILE A 909 31.02 6.75 0.18
N ASP A 910 31.94 6.97 -0.76
CA ASP A 910 33.25 7.56 -0.47
C ASP A 910 33.16 9.05 -0.09
N GLN A 911 32.03 9.72 -0.42
CA GLN A 911 31.77 11.11 -0.04
C GLN A 911 31.09 11.27 1.33
N THR A 912 31.00 10.19 2.12
CA THR A 912 30.36 10.22 3.43
C THR A 912 31.04 11.21 4.38
N GLN A 913 30.24 12.09 4.95
CA GLN A 913 30.67 13.11 5.91
C GLN A 913 30.20 12.78 7.32
N LEU A 914 30.92 13.31 8.29
CA LEU A 914 30.56 13.23 9.70
C LEU A 914 29.97 14.57 10.13
N LYS A 915 28.74 14.55 10.65
CA LYS A 915 28.02 15.72 11.14
C LYS A 915 27.68 15.55 12.60
N LEU A 916 27.97 16.56 13.44
CA LEU A 916 27.45 16.59 14.81
C LEU A 916 25.97 16.95 14.75
N ASP A 917 25.11 16.04 15.18
CA ASP A 917 23.64 16.17 15.11
C ASP A 917 23.03 16.61 16.43
N ALA A 918 23.54 16.10 17.54
CA ALA A 918 23.03 16.47 18.86
C ALA A 918 24.12 16.45 19.94
N ILE A 919 23.93 17.29 20.96
CA ILE A 919 24.84 17.44 22.09
C ILE A 919 24.10 17.51 23.40
N ARG A 920 24.54 16.74 24.40
CA ARG A 920 24.00 16.77 25.76
C ARG A 920 25.12 16.91 26.79
N PHE A 921 25.07 18.01 27.55
CA PHE A 921 26.02 18.23 28.64
C PHE A 921 25.45 17.73 29.97
N ILE A 922 26.24 16.96 30.70
CA ILE A 922 25.77 16.23 31.90
C ILE A 922 26.72 16.55 33.05
N VAL A 923 26.12 16.90 34.20
CA VAL A 923 26.86 17.19 35.42
C VAL A 923 26.46 16.24 36.56
N VAL A 924 27.39 15.69 37.26
CA VAL A 924 27.17 14.74 38.35
C VAL A 924 26.73 15.48 39.62
N THR A 925 25.66 15.00 40.23
CA THR A 925 25.13 15.48 41.51
C THR A 925 24.92 14.30 42.46
N HIS A 926 24.94 14.60 43.78
CA HIS A 926 24.56 13.61 44.81
C HIS A 926 23.16 13.88 45.44
N GLN A 927 22.55 15.00 45.02
CA GLN A 927 21.18 15.38 45.51
C GLN A 927 20.07 14.78 44.68
#